data_7c45f5b204fb3a36dd23a63b84b0f2d3
#
_entry.id   7c45f5b204fb3a36dd23a63b84b0f2d3
#
_cell.length_a   1.000
_cell.length_b   1.000
_cell.length_c   1.000
_cell.angle_alpha   90.00
_cell.angle_beta   90.00
_cell.angle_gamma   90.00
#
_symmetry.space_group_name_H-M   'P 1'
#
loop_
_entity.id
_entity.type
_entity.pdbx_description
1 polymer ?
#
loop_
_entity_poly.entity_id
_entity_poly.type
_entity_poly.pdbx_seq_one_letter_code
_entity_poly.pdbx_strand_id
1 'polypeptide(L)'
;MTQLRQAKYRQDYQAPDYTITEIFLDFDLDPAKTKVTAISKVKRLNPQSSTLELFGEDLTLISLEVDGKAWTNYKEESGKLIIESLPEAFTLSIVNEISPEKNSALEGLYVSGEALCTQCEAEGFRHITYYQDRPDVLARYTTKITADKSRYPYLLSNGNRIAEGELDDGRHWVKWEDPFPKPSYLFALVAGDFDVLRDEFVTRTGRKVALELFVDKGNLDRAPWAMKSLQNAMKWDEERFGLEYDLDIYMIVAVDFFNMGAMENKGLNVFNSKYVLAKSETATDKDYLNIESVIGHEYFHNWTGNRITCRDWFQLSLKEGLTVFRDQEFSSDLGSRSVNRINNVKVMRAAQFAEDASPMAHPIRPEKVIEMNNFYTLTVYEKGSEVIRMIHTLLGEEMFQAGIQLYVHRHDGSAATCDDFVQAMEDASNVDLSLFRRWYSQSGTPVLTVRDEYSPEKQQYTLHVSQMTPPTADQAEKQPLHIPLDIELYGEDGAVIPLKRDGSLVNSVLNVTQASQNFVFDHVTSRPVPSLLREFSAPVKLDYPYTDAQLAFLMQHASNEFSRWDAAQQLINNYAKINVEKLHKGEALVLPEHVVDAFRAVLLSDNIDPALAALILTLPSENEIAELFTVIDPVAIHNAIDFIHSTLANEMHDEFLTVYRSIKIDGYRVDHGDIALRSLRNTCLQYLAAADDRELANKLVEAQYRSADNMTDSLAALTAANEAGLPCHAELMSDFDDRWHHDGLVMDKWFTLQGTNPAKNTLEKVRELLNHRSFSMTNPNRVRALVGSFTAGNPVNFHAEDSSGYQFLYEILVDLNTRNPQVASRLIEPLIRFKRYDAKRQDLMREVLEKLKGLENLSGDLFEKITKALES
;
A
#
# COMPACT_ATOMS: atom_id res chain seq x y z
N MET A 1 24.14 26.48 -5.64
CA MET A 1 22.88 27.12 -6.14
C MET A 1 21.80 26.06 -6.16
N THR A 2 20.86 26.15 -5.25
CA THR A 2 19.70 25.27 -5.22
C THR A 2 18.93 25.51 -6.51
N GLN A 3 18.94 24.55 -7.43
CA GLN A 3 18.00 24.59 -8.55
C GLN A 3 16.60 24.66 -7.98
N LEU A 4 15.87 25.71 -8.33
CA LEU A 4 14.44 25.79 -8.08
C LEU A 4 13.81 24.54 -8.70
N ARG A 5 13.32 23.64 -7.87
CA ARG A 5 12.69 22.40 -8.31
C ARG A 5 11.34 22.76 -8.89
N GLN A 6 11.27 22.65 -10.19
CA GLN A 6 10.10 23.04 -10.94
C GLN A 6 9.03 21.98 -10.87
N ALA A 7 7.80 22.41 -10.62
CA ALA A 7 6.64 21.56 -10.72
C ALA A 7 6.38 21.16 -12.17
N LYS A 8 5.99 19.91 -12.37
CA LYS A 8 5.51 19.39 -13.64
C LYS A 8 3.99 19.32 -13.56
N TYR A 9 3.33 19.62 -14.68
CA TYR A 9 1.88 19.62 -14.76
C TYR A 9 1.39 18.62 -15.80
N ARG A 10 0.29 17.94 -15.50
CA ARG A 10 -0.31 16.92 -16.39
C ARG A 10 -0.69 17.51 -17.75
N GLN A 11 -1.22 18.71 -17.77
CA GLN A 11 -1.64 19.38 -19.00
C GLN A 11 -0.50 19.76 -19.95
N ASP A 12 0.75 19.75 -19.46
CA ASP A 12 1.94 20.11 -20.25
C ASP A 12 2.56 18.89 -20.95
N TYR A 13 1.89 17.74 -20.92
CA TYR A 13 2.36 16.57 -21.62
C TYR A 13 2.59 16.83 -23.09
N GLN A 14 3.76 16.42 -23.60
CA GLN A 14 4.09 16.43 -25.01
C GLN A 14 4.67 15.08 -25.40
N ALA A 15 4.23 14.58 -26.56
CA ALA A 15 4.82 13.38 -27.14
C ALA A 15 6.32 13.59 -27.38
N PRO A 16 7.14 12.54 -27.26
CA PRO A 16 8.58 12.69 -27.47
C PRO A 16 8.93 13.03 -28.94
N ASP A 17 9.93 13.87 -29.14
CA ASP A 17 10.40 14.24 -30.48
C ASP A 17 11.12 13.08 -31.20
N TYR A 18 11.75 12.23 -30.42
CA TYR A 18 12.43 11.00 -30.85
C TYR A 18 11.93 9.82 -30.03
N THR A 19 12.08 8.60 -30.53
CA THR A 19 11.83 7.40 -29.73
C THR A 19 12.95 6.40 -29.93
N ILE A 20 13.21 5.62 -28.88
CA ILE A 20 14.15 4.49 -28.93
C ILE A 20 13.32 3.23 -29.12
N THR A 21 13.62 2.47 -30.19
CA THR A 21 12.88 1.26 -30.55
C THR A 21 13.56 -0.02 -30.08
N GLU A 22 14.89 0.01 -29.99
CA GLU A 22 15.70 -1.09 -29.50
C GLU A 22 16.89 -0.55 -28.71
N ILE A 23 17.28 -1.27 -27.67
CA ILE A 23 18.49 -0.98 -26.90
C ILE A 23 19.24 -2.26 -26.58
N PHE A 24 20.55 -2.22 -26.77
CA PHE A 24 21.51 -3.23 -26.31
C PHE A 24 22.28 -2.63 -25.14
N LEU A 25 22.23 -3.28 -23.96
CA LEU A 25 22.96 -2.90 -22.78
C LEU A 25 24.06 -3.92 -22.50
N ASP A 26 25.28 -3.46 -22.30
CA ASP A 26 26.42 -4.28 -21.92
C ASP A 26 26.99 -3.77 -20.60
N PHE A 27 26.86 -4.60 -19.56
CA PHE A 27 27.31 -4.28 -18.19
C PHE A 27 28.60 -5.04 -17.89
N ASP A 28 29.66 -4.30 -17.60
CA ASP A 28 30.87 -4.82 -16.99
C ASP A 28 30.77 -4.53 -15.49
N LEU A 29 30.25 -5.51 -14.73
CA LEU A 29 29.87 -5.31 -13.32
C LEU A 29 31.08 -5.36 -12.38
N ASP A 30 31.14 -4.33 -11.54
CA ASP A 30 31.99 -4.25 -10.38
C ASP A 30 31.33 -3.30 -9.37
N PRO A 31 31.23 -3.66 -8.07
CA PRO A 31 30.53 -2.81 -7.10
C PRO A 31 31.12 -1.41 -6.97
N ALA A 32 32.44 -1.27 -7.14
CA ALA A 32 33.11 0.02 -7.06
C ALA A 32 32.99 0.84 -8.34
N LYS A 33 33.00 0.17 -9.50
CA LYS A 33 33.06 0.83 -10.80
C LYS A 33 32.46 -0.05 -11.88
N THR A 34 31.18 0.15 -12.17
CA THR A 34 30.48 -0.54 -13.25
C THR A 34 30.53 0.28 -14.53
N LYS A 35 30.98 -0.33 -15.63
CA LYS A 35 30.93 0.27 -16.96
C LYS A 35 29.67 -0.19 -17.67
N VAL A 36 28.92 0.78 -18.19
CA VAL A 36 27.67 0.54 -18.93
C VAL A 36 27.86 1.03 -20.38
N THR A 37 27.63 0.15 -21.33
CA THR A 37 27.55 0.50 -22.74
C THR A 37 26.12 0.36 -23.22
N ALA A 38 25.52 1.44 -23.69
CA ALA A 38 24.15 1.46 -24.20
C ALA A 38 24.17 1.79 -25.70
N ILE A 39 23.69 0.87 -26.52
CA ILE A 39 23.59 1.02 -27.98
C ILE A 39 22.11 1.02 -28.34
N SER A 40 21.60 2.20 -28.77
CA SER A 40 20.19 2.42 -29.02
C SER A 40 19.90 2.71 -30.48
N LYS A 41 18.82 2.13 -31.02
CA LYS A 41 18.25 2.54 -32.32
C LYS A 41 17.23 3.63 -32.05
N VAL A 42 17.49 4.81 -32.62
CA VAL A 42 16.71 6.03 -32.40
C VAL A 42 16.03 6.48 -33.68
N LYS A 43 14.78 6.88 -33.57
CA LYS A 43 13.94 7.33 -34.67
C LYS A 43 13.27 8.64 -34.33
N ARG A 44 13.30 9.61 -35.26
CA ARG A 44 12.62 10.88 -35.14
C ARG A 44 11.10 10.69 -35.27
N LEU A 45 10.35 11.32 -34.40
CA LEU A 45 8.89 11.41 -34.46
C LEU A 45 8.40 12.80 -34.86
N ASN A 46 9.09 13.84 -34.41
CA ASN A 46 8.77 15.23 -34.74
C ASN A 46 9.72 15.74 -35.84
N PRO A 47 9.24 15.95 -37.10
CA PRO A 47 10.08 16.42 -38.19
C PRO A 47 10.75 17.77 -37.97
N GLN A 48 10.22 18.58 -37.04
CA GLN A 48 10.73 19.94 -36.75
C GLN A 48 11.89 19.90 -35.72
N SER A 49 12.18 18.77 -35.12
CA SER A 49 13.24 18.66 -34.12
C SER A 49 14.47 17.93 -34.67
N SER A 50 15.65 18.38 -34.31
CA SER A 50 16.92 17.68 -34.54
C SER A 50 17.69 17.48 -33.23
N THR A 51 17.06 17.70 -32.10
CA THR A 51 17.63 17.64 -30.76
C THR A 51 17.01 16.50 -29.96
N LEU A 52 17.85 15.68 -29.34
CA LEU A 52 17.46 14.60 -28.43
C LEU A 52 17.90 14.96 -27.01
N GLU A 53 16.95 15.00 -26.08
CA GLU A 53 17.23 15.11 -24.66
C GLU A 53 17.22 13.73 -23.99
N LEU A 54 18.27 13.41 -23.27
CA LEU A 54 18.36 12.21 -22.44
C LEU A 54 18.50 12.63 -20.98
N PHE A 55 17.91 11.84 -20.10
CA PHE A 55 18.07 12.01 -18.65
C PHE A 55 19.28 11.20 -18.19
N GLY A 56 20.03 11.73 -17.22
CA GLY A 56 21.16 11.05 -16.60
C GLY A 56 21.57 11.76 -15.32
N GLU A 57 21.68 10.98 -14.24
CA GLU A 57 22.06 11.48 -12.93
C GLU A 57 23.13 10.58 -12.31
N ASP A 58 24.13 11.18 -11.67
CA ASP A 58 25.23 10.47 -11.02
C ASP A 58 26.03 9.57 -11.97
N LEU A 59 26.16 9.98 -13.23
CA LEU A 59 26.87 9.26 -14.28
C LEU A 59 28.16 9.98 -14.66
N THR A 60 29.18 9.19 -15.02
CA THR A 60 30.40 9.71 -15.64
C THR A 60 30.39 9.31 -17.13
N LEU A 61 30.20 10.26 -18.02
CA LEU A 61 30.22 10.02 -19.46
C LEU A 61 31.64 9.72 -19.95
N ILE A 62 31.81 8.59 -20.64
CA ILE A 62 33.10 8.17 -21.20
C ILE A 62 33.16 8.46 -22.70
N SER A 63 32.12 8.06 -23.45
CA SER A 63 32.09 8.29 -24.91
C SER A 63 30.66 8.40 -25.40
N LEU A 64 30.50 9.12 -26.52
CA LEU A 64 29.25 9.28 -27.24
C LEU A 64 29.52 9.19 -28.73
N GLU A 65 28.83 8.29 -29.42
CA GLU A 65 28.91 8.08 -30.84
C GLU A 65 27.53 8.07 -31.49
N VAL A 66 27.45 8.62 -32.71
CA VAL A 66 26.29 8.54 -33.59
C VAL A 66 26.72 7.83 -34.89
N ASP A 67 26.08 6.73 -35.23
CA ASP A 67 26.39 5.87 -36.37
C ASP A 67 27.89 5.48 -36.43
N GLY A 68 28.45 5.14 -35.26
CA GLY A 68 29.84 4.70 -35.12
C GLY A 68 30.87 5.82 -35.16
N LYS A 69 30.45 7.09 -35.19
CA LYS A 69 31.38 8.22 -35.22
C LYS A 69 31.28 9.01 -33.94
N ALA A 70 32.42 9.41 -33.40
CA ALA A 70 32.45 10.27 -32.22
C ALA A 70 31.61 11.54 -32.47
N TRP A 71 30.70 11.84 -31.54
CA TRP A 71 29.80 12.97 -31.69
C TRP A 71 30.15 14.04 -30.67
N THR A 72 30.38 15.28 -31.12
CA THR A 72 30.84 16.37 -30.29
C THR A 72 29.76 17.45 -30.07
N ASN A 73 28.71 17.42 -30.90
CA ASN A 73 27.61 18.40 -30.79
C ASN A 73 26.59 17.99 -29.72
N TYR A 74 27.03 18.07 -28.48
CA TYR A 74 26.20 17.83 -27.32
C TYR A 74 26.65 18.69 -26.14
N LYS A 75 25.77 18.84 -25.17
CA LYS A 75 26.08 19.52 -23.91
C LYS A 75 25.49 18.73 -22.73
N GLU A 76 26.23 18.71 -21.64
CA GLU A 76 25.75 18.19 -20.37
C GLU A 76 25.18 19.35 -19.56
N GLU A 77 23.92 19.20 -19.16
CA GLU A 77 23.26 20.09 -18.22
C GLU A 77 22.88 19.29 -16.98
N SER A 78 22.48 19.97 -15.92
CA SER A 78 22.07 19.25 -14.68
C SER A 78 20.95 18.25 -14.96
N GLY A 79 21.28 16.94 -14.79
CA GLY A 79 20.32 15.87 -15.00
C GLY A 79 19.99 15.53 -16.45
N LYS A 80 20.65 16.16 -17.43
CA LYS A 80 20.36 15.96 -18.86
C LYS A 80 21.59 15.93 -19.73
N LEU A 81 21.51 15.17 -20.82
CA LEU A 81 22.44 15.18 -21.95
C LEU A 81 21.65 15.60 -23.18
N ILE A 82 21.99 16.74 -23.75
CA ILE A 82 21.30 17.33 -24.91
C ILE A 82 22.18 17.13 -26.13
N ILE A 83 21.71 16.34 -27.09
CA ILE A 83 22.43 16.01 -28.33
C ILE A 83 21.75 16.70 -29.50
N GLU A 84 22.52 17.46 -30.27
CA GLU A 84 22.00 18.34 -31.33
C GLU A 84 22.42 17.88 -32.75
N SER A 85 21.73 18.42 -33.74
CA SER A 85 22.02 18.18 -35.16
C SER A 85 21.90 16.73 -35.59
N LEU A 86 20.95 16.01 -35.02
CA LEU A 86 20.77 14.58 -35.26
C LEU A 86 19.99 14.30 -36.55
N PRO A 87 20.30 13.19 -37.24
CA PRO A 87 19.53 12.72 -38.40
C PRO A 87 18.15 12.16 -38.00
N GLU A 88 17.36 11.79 -38.98
CA GLU A 88 16.03 11.22 -38.80
C GLU A 88 16.06 9.87 -38.10
N ALA A 89 17.02 9.03 -38.42
CA ALA A 89 17.22 7.74 -37.78
C ALA A 89 18.72 7.47 -37.61
N PHE A 90 19.14 6.90 -36.51
CA PHE A 90 20.55 6.66 -36.20
C PHE A 90 20.72 5.62 -35.10
N THR A 91 21.94 5.15 -34.96
CA THR A 91 22.38 4.34 -33.83
C THR A 91 23.17 5.22 -32.86
N LEU A 92 22.75 5.24 -31.61
CA LEU A 92 23.38 6.03 -30.54
C LEU A 92 24.14 5.09 -29.63
N SER A 93 25.44 5.29 -29.45
CA SER A 93 26.26 4.51 -28.53
C SER A 93 26.78 5.43 -27.41
N ILE A 94 26.45 5.08 -26.20
CA ILE A 94 26.89 5.82 -24.99
C ILE A 94 27.59 4.83 -24.07
N VAL A 95 28.76 5.23 -23.58
CA VAL A 95 29.50 4.52 -22.55
C VAL A 95 29.59 5.42 -21.34
N ASN A 96 29.20 4.93 -20.17
CA ASN A 96 29.32 5.66 -18.91
C ASN A 96 29.72 4.73 -17.77
N GLU A 97 30.16 5.31 -16.68
CA GLU A 97 30.52 4.61 -15.45
C GLU A 97 29.63 5.00 -14.29
N ILE A 98 29.36 4.05 -13.40
CA ILE A 98 28.64 4.23 -12.15
C ILE A 98 29.33 3.47 -11.03
N SER A 99 29.01 3.84 -9.77
CA SER A 99 29.55 3.20 -8.56
C SER A 99 28.39 2.68 -7.68
N PRO A 100 27.95 1.43 -7.92
CA PRO A 100 26.82 0.85 -7.17
C PRO A 100 27.01 0.85 -5.64
N GLU A 101 28.23 0.60 -5.15
CA GLU A 101 28.50 0.56 -3.70
C GLU A 101 28.30 1.90 -2.97
N LYS A 102 28.32 3.02 -3.71
CA LYS A 102 28.08 4.36 -3.19
C LYS A 102 26.61 4.76 -3.23
N ASN A 103 25.78 3.95 -3.84
CA ASN A 103 24.35 4.23 -4.01
C ASN A 103 23.58 3.87 -2.73
N SER A 104 23.35 4.85 -1.86
CA SER A 104 22.58 4.67 -0.62
C SER A 104 21.09 4.97 -0.80
N ALA A 105 20.72 5.65 -1.88
CA ALA A 105 19.31 5.97 -2.19
C ALA A 105 18.49 4.76 -2.63
N LEU A 106 19.17 3.68 -3.05
CA LEU A 106 18.55 2.44 -3.54
C LEU A 106 17.67 2.69 -4.78
N GLU A 107 18.14 3.56 -5.67
CA GLU A 107 17.58 3.85 -6.99
C GLU A 107 18.61 3.59 -8.07
N GLY A 108 18.22 2.95 -9.17
CA GLY A 108 19.15 2.48 -10.18
C GLY A 108 19.83 1.19 -9.74
N LEU A 109 21.11 1.01 -10.06
CA LEU A 109 21.89 -0.17 -9.68
C LEU A 109 22.61 0.07 -8.34
N TYR A 110 22.40 -0.83 -7.38
CA TYR A 110 22.95 -0.70 -6.03
C TYR A 110 23.31 -2.05 -5.42
N VAL A 111 23.99 -2.03 -4.29
CA VAL A 111 24.38 -3.22 -3.54
C VAL A 111 23.33 -3.52 -2.45
N SER A 112 22.84 -4.76 -2.43
CA SER A 112 21.99 -5.28 -1.36
C SER A 112 22.67 -6.54 -0.78
N GLY A 113 23.21 -6.41 0.43
CA GLY A 113 24.05 -7.47 1.00
C GLY A 113 25.27 -7.75 0.14
N GLU A 114 25.41 -9.00 -0.33
CA GLU A 114 26.47 -9.41 -1.25
C GLU A 114 26.06 -9.35 -2.73
N ALA A 115 24.81 -8.99 -3.01
CA ALA A 115 24.25 -8.96 -4.37
C ALA A 115 24.24 -7.54 -4.94
N LEU A 116 24.14 -7.45 -6.27
CA LEU A 116 23.81 -6.24 -7.00
C LEU A 116 22.38 -6.37 -7.52
N CYS A 117 21.57 -5.33 -7.39
CA CYS A 117 20.22 -5.30 -7.92
C CYS A 117 19.81 -3.91 -8.37
N THR A 118 18.67 -3.81 -9.06
CA THR A 118 18.15 -2.56 -9.59
C THR A 118 16.79 -2.22 -9.04
N GLN A 119 16.51 -0.90 -8.97
CA GLN A 119 15.17 -0.34 -8.85
C GLN A 119 15.04 0.85 -9.79
N CYS A 120 14.20 0.75 -10.80
CA CYS A 120 14.10 1.76 -11.85
C CYS A 120 12.79 2.58 -11.82
N GLU A 121 11.72 2.10 -11.21
CA GLU A 121 10.49 2.89 -11.09
C GLU A 121 10.61 3.94 -9.97
N ALA A 122 10.26 5.19 -10.20
CA ALA A 122 9.73 5.81 -11.43
C ALA A 122 10.84 6.25 -12.40
N GLU A 123 11.92 6.83 -11.90
CA GLU A 123 12.96 7.53 -12.66
C GLU A 123 14.37 7.07 -12.29
N GLY A 124 14.51 5.78 -11.92
CA GLY A 124 15.79 5.20 -11.49
C GLY A 124 16.71 4.77 -12.62
N PHE A 125 16.18 4.50 -13.81
CA PHE A 125 17.02 4.05 -14.93
C PHE A 125 18.05 5.10 -15.36
N ARG A 126 17.75 6.38 -15.19
CA ARG A 126 18.69 7.50 -15.45
C ARG A 126 19.92 7.52 -14.53
N HIS A 127 19.91 6.73 -13.44
CA HIS A 127 21.08 6.51 -12.60
C HIS A 127 21.96 5.36 -13.07
N ILE A 128 21.58 4.70 -14.17
CA ILE A 128 22.34 3.58 -14.79
C ILE A 128 23.02 4.05 -16.06
N THR A 129 22.27 4.70 -16.94
CA THR A 129 22.80 5.26 -18.21
C THR A 129 21.93 6.42 -18.68
N TYR A 130 22.46 7.24 -19.60
CA TYR A 130 21.68 8.30 -20.24
C TYR A 130 20.61 7.69 -21.16
N TYR A 131 19.36 8.09 -20.95
CA TYR A 131 18.23 7.49 -21.66
C TYR A 131 17.02 8.44 -21.74
N GLN A 132 16.09 8.15 -22.66
CA GLN A 132 14.74 8.72 -22.63
C GLN A 132 13.94 8.00 -21.54
N ASP A 133 14.20 8.38 -20.29
CA ASP A 133 13.65 7.75 -19.09
C ASP A 133 12.24 8.27 -18.80
N ARG A 134 11.32 7.86 -19.66
CA ARG A 134 9.90 8.20 -19.60
C ARG A 134 9.04 7.01 -20.04
N PRO A 135 7.83 6.85 -19.46
CA PRO A 135 7.09 5.60 -19.64
C PRO A 135 6.44 5.41 -21.02
N ASP A 136 6.40 6.44 -21.87
CA ASP A 136 5.84 6.35 -23.23
C ASP A 136 6.90 6.05 -24.32
N VAL A 137 8.13 5.81 -23.93
CA VAL A 137 9.18 5.32 -24.82
C VAL A 137 9.34 3.82 -24.57
N LEU A 138 8.89 3.01 -25.54
CA LEU A 138 8.88 1.56 -25.44
C LEU A 138 9.92 0.97 -26.39
N ALA A 139 10.89 0.26 -25.83
CA ALA A 139 11.99 -0.35 -26.58
C ALA A 139 12.11 -1.84 -26.27
N ARG A 140 12.66 -2.61 -27.23
CA ARG A 140 13.08 -3.99 -27.00
C ARG A 140 14.47 -3.98 -26.39
N TYR A 141 14.65 -4.71 -25.30
CA TYR A 141 15.89 -4.75 -24.53
C TYR A 141 16.63 -6.06 -24.76
N THR A 142 17.92 -5.95 -25.09
CA THR A 142 18.88 -7.05 -25.03
C THR A 142 19.95 -6.65 -24.04
N THR A 143 20.19 -7.48 -23.02
CA THR A 143 21.11 -7.16 -21.93
C THR A 143 22.19 -8.24 -21.80
N LYS A 144 23.44 -7.83 -21.89
CA LYS A 144 24.61 -8.68 -21.60
C LYS A 144 25.20 -8.24 -20.26
N ILE A 145 25.46 -9.20 -19.37
CA ILE A 145 26.02 -8.96 -18.05
C ILE A 145 27.30 -9.79 -17.94
N THR A 146 28.40 -9.14 -17.58
CA THR A 146 29.70 -9.79 -17.33
C THR A 146 30.13 -9.48 -15.89
N ALA A 147 30.52 -10.49 -15.13
CA ALA A 147 30.93 -10.35 -13.75
C ALA A 147 31.82 -11.50 -13.27
N ASP A 148 32.42 -11.35 -12.10
CA ASP A 148 33.16 -12.41 -11.39
C ASP A 148 32.22 -13.57 -11.10
N LYS A 149 32.51 -14.76 -11.64
CA LYS A 149 31.67 -15.95 -11.48
C LYS A 149 31.60 -16.46 -10.06
N SER A 150 32.70 -16.36 -9.32
CA SER A 150 32.73 -16.84 -7.93
C SER A 150 31.85 -16.01 -7.01
N ARG A 151 31.75 -14.72 -7.27
CA ARG A 151 30.98 -13.77 -6.47
C ARG A 151 29.54 -13.65 -6.97
N TYR A 152 29.33 -13.74 -8.28
CA TYR A 152 28.03 -13.56 -8.94
C TYR A 152 27.75 -14.72 -9.90
N PRO A 153 27.47 -15.94 -9.38
CA PRO A 153 27.17 -17.07 -10.23
C PRO A 153 25.85 -16.94 -11.02
N TYR A 154 24.91 -16.11 -10.52
CA TYR A 154 23.67 -15.79 -11.19
C TYR A 154 23.68 -14.37 -11.72
N LEU A 155 23.47 -14.24 -13.05
CA LEU A 155 23.37 -12.95 -13.75
C LEU A 155 22.03 -12.88 -14.44
N LEU A 156 21.09 -12.06 -13.90
CA LEU A 156 19.70 -12.06 -14.29
C LEU A 156 19.29 -10.72 -14.90
N SER A 157 18.42 -10.77 -15.91
CA SER A 157 17.75 -9.62 -16.49
C SER A 157 16.39 -10.00 -17.08
N ASN A 158 15.77 -9.04 -17.78
CA ASN A 158 14.43 -9.21 -18.35
C ASN A 158 14.41 -10.14 -19.56
N GLY A 159 13.33 -10.89 -19.72
CA GLY A 159 13.06 -11.68 -20.90
C GLY A 159 13.55 -13.11 -20.78
N ASN A 160 14.05 -13.66 -21.92
CA ASN A 160 14.56 -15.01 -21.98
C ASN A 160 16.10 -15.01 -22.08
N ARG A 161 16.73 -15.97 -21.41
CA ARG A 161 18.17 -16.16 -21.48
C ARG A 161 18.51 -16.79 -22.84
N ILE A 162 19.31 -16.11 -23.65
CA ILE A 162 19.60 -16.51 -25.02
C ILE A 162 21.04 -17.01 -25.25
N ALA A 163 21.99 -16.62 -24.38
CA ALA A 163 23.38 -17.04 -24.50
C ALA A 163 24.12 -16.88 -23.18
N GLU A 164 25.17 -17.63 -22.98
CA GLU A 164 26.07 -17.52 -21.84
C GLU A 164 27.47 -18.03 -22.20
N GLY A 165 28.48 -17.66 -21.46
CA GLY A 165 29.85 -18.11 -21.66
C GLY A 165 30.76 -17.77 -20.51
N GLU A 166 31.94 -18.38 -20.52
CA GLU A 166 32.99 -18.15 -19.55
C GLU A 166 34.18 -17.42 -20.20
N LEU A 167 34.86 -16.60 -19.40
CA LEU A 167 36.06 -15.88 -19.77
C LEU A 167 37.28 -16.50 -19.07
N ASP A 168 38.49 -16.32 -19.64
CA ASP A 168 39.75 -16.91 -19.12
C ASP A 168 40.18 -16.32 -17.77
N ASP A 169 39.63 -15.14 -17.37
CA ASP A 169 40.00 -14.42 -16.16
C ASP A 169 39.11 -14.75 -14.92
N GLY A 170 38.31 -15.83 -14.98
CA GLY A 170 37.41 -16.24 -13.90
C GLY A 170 36.08 -15.51 -13.93
N ARG A 171 35.83 -14.72 -14.94
CA ARG A 171 34.58 -14.02 -15.16
C ARG A 171 33.68 -14.84 -16.08
N HIS A 172 32.40 -14.53 -16.08
CA HIS A 172 31.45 -15.14 -17.01
C HIS A 172 30.46 -14.07 -17.49
N TRP A 173 29.67 -14.41 -18.50
CA TRP A 173 28.66 -13.53 -19.03
C TRP A 173 27.40 -14.29 -19.37
N VAL A 174 26.26 -13.59 -19.28
CA VAL A 174 24.94 -14.07 -19.67
C VAL A 174 24.28 -12.99 -20.50
N LYS A 175 23.52 -13.40 -21.51
CA LYS A 175 22.79 -12.51 -22.41
C LYS A 175 21.31 -12.84 -22.37
N TRP A 176 20.50 -11.79 -22.13
CA TRP A 176 19.04 -11.84 -22.03
C TRP A 176 18.41 -11.02 -23.16
N GLU A 177 17.25 -11.47 -23.66
CA GLU A 177 16.46 -10.75 -24.65
C GLU A 177 15.02 -10.71 -24.22
N ASP A 178 14.45 -9.48 -24.09
CA ASP A 178 13.04 -9.27 -23.84
C ASP A 178 12.36 -8.97 -25.20
N PRO A 179 11.52 -9.87 -25.71
CA PRO A 179 10.87 -9.67 -27.01
C PRO A 179 9.75 -8.62 -26.96
N PHE A 180 9.30 -8.21 -25.78
CA PHE A 180 8.24 -7.23 -25.62
C PHE A 180 8.82 -5.82 -25.43
N PRO A 181 8.39 -4.84 -26.23
CA PRO A 181 8.76 -3.45 -26.00
C PRO A 181 8.29 -2.99 -24.62
N LYS A 182 9.18 -2.35 -23.87
CA LYS A 182 8.88 -1.84 -22.54
C LYS A 182 9.53 -0.48 -22.28
N PRO A 183 8.95 0.32 -21.36
CA PRO A 183 9.61 1.51 -20.85
C PRO A 183 10.78 1.15 -19.92
N SER A 184 11.68 2.09 -19.73
CA SER A 184 12.89 1.92 -18.92
C SER A 184 12.61 1.58 -17.46
N TYR A 185 11.48 2.02 -16.89
CA TYR A 185 11.18 1.74 -15.48
C TYR A 185 10.99 0.25 -15.19
N LEU A 186 10.74 -0.57 -16.21
CA LEU A 186 10.58 -2.03 -16.08
C LEU A 186 11.88 -2.81 -16.26
N PHE A 187 12.99 -2.13 -16.56
CA PHE A 187 14.30 -2.76 -16.64
C PHE A 187 14.74 -3.27 -15.27
N ALA A 188 15.30 -4.48 -15.25
CA ALA A 188 15.92 -5.04 -14.06
C ALA A 188 17.20 -5.79 -14.38
N LEU A 189 18.14 -5.74 -13.43
CA LEU A 189 19.36 -6.52 -13.43
C LEU A 189 19.62 -6.98 -11.99
N VAL A 190 19.92 -8.27 -11.84
CA VAL A 190 20.32 -8.84 -10.54
C VAL A 190 21.55 -9.72 -10.75
N ALA A 191 22.55 -9.55 -9.91
CA ALA A 191 23.76 -10.39 -9.88
C ALA A 191 24.03 -10.82 -8.43
N GLY A 192 24.20 -12.12 -8.22
CA GLY A 192 24.44 -12.61 -6.86
C GLY A 192 24.64 -14.11 -6.78
N ASP A 193 24.84 -14.57 -5.54
CA ASP A 193 24.96 -15.97 -5.19
C ASP A 193 23.76 -16.35 -4.32
N PHE A 194 22.80 -17.06 -4.88
CA PHE A 194 21.50 -17.35 -4.28
C PHE A 194 21.25 -18.84 -4.12
N ASP A 195 20.38 -19.19 -3.19
CA ASP A 195 19.60 -20.42 -3.24
C ASP A 195 18.40 -20.21 -4.16
N VAL A 196 18.05 -21.21 -4.95
CA VAL A 196 16.98 -21.10 -5.95
C VAL A 196 15.94 -22.19 -5.77
N LEU A 197 14.69 -21.80 -5.61
CA LEU A 197 13.55 -22.71 -5.66
C LEU A 197 13.00 -22.69 -7.10
N ARG A 198 12.96 -23.87 -7.74
CA ARG A 198 12.48 -24.02 -9.11
C ARG A 198 11.19 -24.83 -9.13
N ASP A 199 10.26 -24.39 -9.97
CA ASP A 199 9.02 -25.08 -10.24
C ASP A 199 8.56 -24.68 -11.65
N GLU A 200 7.36 -25.05 -12.04
CA GLU A 200 6.80 -24.70 -13.34
C GLU A 200 5.31 -24.42 -13.26
N PHE A 201 4.80 -23.74 -14.27
CA PHE A 201 3.38 -23.55 -14.49
C PHE A 201 3.07 -23.79 -15.98
N VAL A 202 2.04 -24.59 -16.29
CA VAL A 202 1.58 -24.80 -17.65
C VAL A 202 0.35 -23.92 -17.87
N THR A 203 0.47 -23.00 -18.82
CA THR A 203 -0.64 -22.08 -19.15
C THR A 203 -1.81 -22.83 -19.79
N ARG A 204 -2.98 -22.21 -19.84
CA ARG A 204 -4.17 -22.75 -20.45
C ARG A 204 -3.94 -23.21 -21.90
N THR A 205 -3.14 -22.48 -22.66
CA THR A 205 -2.79 -22.82 -24.07
C THR A 205 -1.60 -23.77 -24.19
N GLY A 206 -1.05 -24.26 -23.09
CA GLY A 206 -0.02 -25.30 -23.07
C GLY A 206 1.44 -24.80 -22.99
N ARG A 207 1.69 -23.49 -22.82
CA ARG A 207 3.03 -22.98 -22.61
C ARG A 207 3.59 -23.45 -21.28
N LYS A 208 4.77 -24.04 -21.27
CA LYS A 208 5.51 -24.35 -20.04
C LYS A 208 6.29 -23.13 -19.61
N VAL A 209 5.99 -22.62 -18.41
CA VAL A 209 6.69 -21.48 -17.83
C VAL A 209 7.56 -21.98 -16.67
N ALA A 210 8.87 -21.75 -16.76
CA ALA A 210 9.79 -22.01 -15.65
C ALA A 210 9.60 -20.93 -14.58
N LEU A 211 9.45 -21.34 -13.32
CA LEU A 211 9.29 -20.44 -12.18
C LEU A 211 10.53 -20.56 -11.29
N GLU A 212 11.22 -19.45 -11.07
CA GLU A 212 12.45 -19.44 -10.28
C GLU A 212 12.40 -18.33 -9.21
N LEU A 213 12.54 -18.74 -7.95
CA LEU A 213 12.65 -17.84 -6.81
C LEU A 213 14.08 -17.86 -6.29
N PHE A 214 14.72 -16.68 -6.31
CA PHE A 214 16.08 -16.47 -5.86
C PHE A 214 16.06 -15.82 -4.49
N VAL A 215 16.65 -16.48 -3.52
CA VAL A 215 16.71 -16.01 -2.13
C VAL A 215 18.15 -16.08 -1.62
N ASP A 216 18.47 -15.29 -0.61
CA ASP A 216 19.79 -15.37 0.01
C ASP A 216 20.02 -16.78 0.57
N LYS A 217 21.28 -17.24 0.52
CA LYS A 217 21.64 -18.56 1.00
C LYS A 217 21.20 -18.79 2.43
N GLY A 218 20.59 -19.96 2.67
CA GLY A 218 20.01 -20.36 3.94
C GLY A 218 18.52 -20.09 4.09
N ASN A 219 17.86 -19.46 3.10
CA ASN A 219 16.45 -19.08 3.13
C ASN A 219 15.55 -19.94 2.22
N LEU A 220 16.09 -21.03 1.66
CA LEU A 220 15.31 -21.86 0.73
C LEU A 220 14.05 -22.46 1.35
N ASP A 221 14.09 -22.79 2.64
CA ASP A 221 12.95 -23.33 3.39
C ASP A 221 11.84 -22.29 3.65
N ARG A 222 12.12 -21.02 3.38
CA ARG A 222 11.16 -19.91 3.54
C ARG A 222 10.53 -19.45 2.21
N ALA A 223 10.87 -20.10 1.08
CA ALA A 223 10.40 -19.73 -0.26
C ALA A 223 9.12 -20.44 -0.73
N PRO A 224 8.71 -21.62 -0.22
CA PRO A 224 7.60 -22.41 -0.79
C PRO A 224 6.26 -21.67 -0.84
N TRP A 225 5.94 -20.86 0.16
CA TRP A 225 4.67 -20.12 0.17
C TRP A 225 4.57 -19.10 -0.97
N ALA A 226 5.66 -18.38 -1.25
CA ALA A 226 5.73 -17.44 -2.37
C ALA A 226 5.56 -18.16 -3.71
N MET A 227 6.19 -19.34 -3.88
CA MET A 227 6.02 -20.14 -5.10
C MET A 227 4.58 -20.57 -5.30
N LYS A 228 3.94 -21.08 -4.27
CA LYS A 228 2.53 -21.48 -4.35
C LYS A 228 1.62 -20.29 -4.64
N SER A 229 1.88 -19.15 -4.02
CA SER A 229 1.14 -17.92 -4.26
C SER A 229 1.24 -17.47 -5.72
N LEU A 230 2.44 -17.58 -6.31
CA LEU A 230 2.65 -17.28 -7.73
C LEU A 230 1.84 -18.20 -8.64
N GLN A 231 1.89 -19.50 -8.41
CA GLN A 231 1.12 -20.48 -9.18
C GLN A 231 -0.39 -20.24 -9.06
N ASN A 232 -0.86 -19.92 -7.87
CA ASN A 232 -2.27 -19.57 -7.63
C ASN A 232 -2.66 -18.28 -8.37
N ALA A 233 -1.79 -17.28 -8.39
CA ALA A 233 -2.03 -16.02 -9.10
C ALA A 233 -2.12 -16.22 -10.61
N MET A 234 -1.21 -17.02 -11.19
CA MET A 234 -1.21 -17.34 -12.61
C MET A 234 -2.49 -18.06 -13.03
N LYS A 235 -2.93 -19.02 -12.24
CA LYS A 235 -4.17 -19.76 -12.48
C LYS A 235 -5.41 -18.85 -12.36
N TRP A 236 -5.47 -18.06 -11.30
CA TRP A 236 -6.59 -17.15 -11.06
C TRP A 236 -6.76 -16.13 -12.19
N ASP A 237 -5.66 -15.56 -12.68
CA ASP A 237 -5.71 -14.56 -13.76
C ASP A 237 -6.21 -15.15 -15.08
N GLU A 238 -5.85 -16.39 -15.36
CA GLU A 238 -6.41 -17.14 -16.50
C GLU A 238 -7.91 -17.38 -16.33
N GLU A 239 -8.32 -17.83 -15.14
CA GLU A 239 -9.71 -18.22 -14.88
C GLU A 239 -10.67 -17.03 -14.81
N ARG A 240 -10.28 -15.95 -14.10
CA ARG A 240 -11.17 -14.79 -13.90
C ARG A 240 -11.03 -13.70 -14.95
N PHE A 241 -9.81 -13.42 -15.42
CA PHE A 241 -9.54 -12.35 -16.39
C PHE A 241 -9.21 -12.85 -17.80
N GLY A 242 -8.99 -14.14 -17.97
CA GLY A 242 -8.62 -14.71 -19.27
C GLY A 242 -7.23 -14.30 -19.76
N LEU A 243 -6.34 -13.92 -18.85
CA LEU A 243 -5.02 -13.41 -19.17
C LEU A 243 -3.96 -14.44 -18.84
N GLU A 244 -3.11 -14.76 -19.83
CA GLU A 244 -2.04 -15.74 -19.70
C GLU A 244 -0.68 -15.07 -19.68
N TYR A 245 0.29 -15.73 -19.05
CA TYR A 245 1.67 -15.29 -19.06
C TYR A 245 2.31 -15.47 -20.44
N ASP A 246 3.23 -14.61 -20.82
CA ASP A 246 3.69 -14.40 -22.18
C ASP A 246 5.19 -14.65 -22.42
N LEU A 247 5.95 -15.12 -21.41
CA LEU A 247 7.35 -15.53 -21.51
C LEU A 247 7.51 -17.00 -21.11
N ASP A 248 8.70 -17.58 -21.35
CA ASP A 248 9.02 -18.96 -20.97
C ASP A 248 9.53 -19.07 -19.53
N ILE A 249 9.79 -17.94 -18.86
CA ILE A 249 10.32 -17.87 -17.51
C ILE A 249 9.70 -16.72 -16.72
N TYR A 250 9.49 -16.95 -15.43
CA TYR A 250 9.11 -15.93 -14.46
C TYR A 250 10.03 -16.05 -13.25
N MET A 251 10.76 -14.98 -12.96
CA MET A 251 11.74 -14.93 -11.89
C MET A 251 11.32 -13.93 -10.80
N ILE A 252 11.57 -14.30 -9.55
CA ILE A 252 11.42 -13.42 -8.38
C ILE A 252 12.74 -13.47 -7.62
N VAL A 253 13.27 -12.29 -7.27
CA VAL A 253 14.47 -12.17 -6.43
C VAL A 253 14.09 -11.45 -5.15
N ALA A 254 14.38 -12.06 -4.00
CA ALA A 254 14.17 -11.45 -2.69
C ALA A 254 15.44 -10.72 -2.26
N VAL A 255 15.31 -9.44 -1.92
CA VAL A 255 16.41 -8.60 -1.44
C VAL A 255 16.05 -7.95 -0.12
N ASP A 256 17.05 -7.78 0.77
CA ASP A 256 16.83 -7.20 2.11
C ASP A 256 16.83 -5.67 2.11
N PHE A 257 17.49 -5.04 1.14
CA PHE A 257 17.57 -3.58 1.03
C PHE A 257 16.71 -3.13 -0.15
N PHE A 258 15.49 -2.70 0.15
CA PHE A 258 14.52 -2.30 -0.86
C PHE A 258 13.58 -1.23 -0.30
N ASN A 259 13.41 -0.11 -1.02
CA ASN A 259 12.60 1.01 -0.56
C ASN A 259 11.09 0.69 -0.53
N MET A 260 10.65 -0.15 -1.46
CA MET A 260 9.23 -0.47 -1.68
C MET A 260 8.91 -1.89 -1.17
N GLY A 261 7.72 -2.37 -1.46
CA GLY A 261 7.33 -3.75 -1.20
C GLY A 261 7.87 -4.70 -2.26
N ALA A 262 7.64 -4.38 -3.53
CA ALA A 262 8.08 -5.17 -4.67
C ALA A 262 8.02 -4.35 -5.96
N MET A 263 8.57 -4.93 -7.05
CA MET A 263 8.58 -4.31 -8.36
C MET A 263 8.30 -5.34 -9.46
N GLU A 264 7.39 -4.99 -10.36
CA GLU A 264 6.88 -5.81 -11.44
C GLU A 264 7.76 -5.91 -12.67
N ASN A 265 9.06 -5.66 -12.62
CA ASN A 265 9.96 -5.71 -13.78
C ASN A 265 9.69 -6.94 -14.65
N LYS A 266 9.57 -6.74 -15.96
CA LYS A 266 9.15 -7.79 -16.89
C LYS A 266 10.02 -9.04 -16.77
N GLY A 267 9.41 -10.14 -16.40
CA GLY A 267 10.07 -11.45 -16.26
C GLY A 267 11.03 -11.60 -15.09
N LEU A 268 11.36 -10.52 -14.39
CA LEU A 268 12.28 -10.50 -13.26
C LEU A 268 11.79 -9.53 -12.20
N ASN A 269 10.90 -9.98 -11.34
CA ASN A 269 10.41 -9.16 -10.22
C ASN A 269 11.47 -9.10 -9.13
N VAL A 270 11.66 -7.91 -8.55
CA VAL A 270 12.51 -7.71 -7.39
C VAL A 270 11.62 -7.39 -6.20
N PHE A 271 11.75 -8.17 -5.14
CA PHE A 271 10.91 -8.11 -3.96
C PHE A 271 11.73 -7.76 -2.73
N ASN A 272 11.19 -6.88 -1.90
CA ASN A 272 11.60 -6.84 -0.50
C ASN A 272 11.40 -8.25 0.10
N SER A 273 12.42 -8.80 0.72
CA SER A 273 12.38 -10.17 1.27
C SER A 273 11.20 -10.40 2.23
N LYS A 274 10.71 -9.35 2.87
CA LYS A 274 9.51 -9.35 3.71
C LYS A 274 8.28 -9.94 3.00
N TYR A 275 8.18 -9.80 1.67
CA TYR A 275 7.03 -10.26 0.88
C TYR A 275 7.32 -11.54 0.07
N VAL A 276 8.38 -12.24 0.43
CA VAL A 276 8.73 -13.56 -0.14
C VAL A 276 8.88 -14.61 0.94
N LEU A 277 9.60 -14.28 2.02
CA LEU A 277 10.09 -15.27 2.98
C LEU A 277 9.08 -15.54 4.08
N ALA A 278 8.66 -16.81 4.21
CA ALA A 278 7.77 -17.25 5.27
C ALA A 278 7.99 -18.72 5.65
N LYS A 279 8.07 -18.96 6.95
CA LYS A 279 7.87 -20.27 7.59
C LYS A 279 7.21 -20.06 8.95
N SER A 280 6.60 -21.09 9.52
CA SER A 280 5.74 -20.94 10.70
C SER A 280 6.44 -20.28 11.90
N GLU A 281 7.73 -20.52 12.08
CA GLU A 281 8.50 -19.97 13.21
C GLU A 281 8.81 -18.48 13.04
N THR A 282 8.83 -17.96 11.81
CA THR A 282 9.27 -16.60 11.50
C THR A 282 8.17 -15.67 11.01
N ALA A 283 7.10 -16.20 10.44
CA ALA A 283 6.04 -15.42 9.78
C ALA A 283 4.70 -15.61 10.49
N THR A 284 3.97 -14.50 10.61
CA THR A 284 2.60 -14.51 11.14
C THR A 284 1.60 -14.86 10.03
N ASP A 285 0.36 -15.17 10.43
CA ASP A 285 -0.75 -15.37 9.47
C ASP A 285 -0.88 -14.15 8.54
N LYS A 286 -0.76 -12.95 9.09
CA LYS A 286 -0.78 -11.70 8.31
C LYS A 286 0.36 -11.64 7.29
N ASP A 287 1.55 -12.07 7.66
CA ASP A 287 2.70 -12.12 6.74
C ASP A 287 2.41 -13.06 5.56
N TYR A 288 1.86 -14.24 5.82
CA TYR A 288 1.48 -15.18 4.76
C TYR A 288 0.46 -14.56 3.79
N LEU A 289 -0.58 -13.91 4.32
CA LEU A 289 -1.60 -13.28 3.48
C LEU A 289 -1.06 -12.07 2.71
N ASN A 290 -0.17 -11.30 3.30
CA ASN A 290 0.50 -10.18 2.62
C ASN A 290 1.41 -10.68 1.48
N ILE A 291 2.15 -11.75 1.69
CA ILE A 291 2.98 -12.36 0.64
C ILE A 291 2.11 -12.80 -0.53
N GLU A 292 1.02 -13.51 -0.28
CA GLU A 292 0.08 -13.90 -1.32
C GLU A 292 -0.43 -12.69 -2.11
N SER A 293 -0.83 -11.64 -1.42
CA SER A 293 -1.36 -10.41 -2.02
C SER A 293 -0.31 -9.72 -2.91
N VAL A 294 0.91 -9.53 -2.42
CA VAL A 294 1.97 -8.81 -3.16
C VAL A 294 2.50 -9.65 -4.33
N ILE A 295 2.66 -10.96 -4.14
CA ILE A 295 3.03 -11.86 -5.23
C ILE A 295 1.98 -11.78 -6.35
N GLY A 296 0.70 -11.79 -6.00
CA GLY A 296 -0.39 -11.62 -6.97
C GLY A 296 -0.34 -10.26 -7.65
N HIS A 297 -0.20 -9.18 -6.87
CA HIS A 297 -0.12 -7.82 -7.37
C HIS A 297 0.94 -7.68 -8.48
N GLU A 298 2.17 -8.11 -8.22
CA GLU A 298 3.25 -8.00 -9.19
C GLU A 298 3.03 -8.90 -10.41
N TYR A 299 2.47 -10.09 -10.21
CA TYR A 299 2.12 -10.93 -11.34
C TYR A 299 1.05 -10.27 -12.23
N PHE A 300 -0.01 -9.69 -11.62
CA PHE A 300 -1.10 -9.07 -12.39
C PHE A 300 -0.65 -7.85 -13.18
N HIS A 301 0.40 -7.18 -12.74
CA HIS A 301 1.04 -6.11 -13.50
C HIS A 301 1.55 -6.56 -14.87
N ASN A 302 1.77 -7.85 -15.10
CA ASN A 302 2.26 -8.31 -16.40
C ASN A 302 1.40 -7.81 -17.57
N TRP A 303 0.07 -7.77 -17.38
CA TRP A 303 -0.87 -7.20 -18.33
C TRP A 303 -1.24 -5.75 -18.00
N THR A 304 -1.55 -5.46 -16.75
CA THR A 304 -1.98 -4.13 -16.30
C THR A 304 -0.81 -3.34 -15.71
N GLY A 305 0.04 -2.89 -16.58
CA GLY A 305 1.27 -2.16 -16.29
C GLY A 305 2.40 -2.45 -17.27
N ASN A 306 2.66 -3.71 -17.61
CA ASN A 306 3.76 -4.11 -18.48
C ASN A 306 3.34 -4.20 -19.95
N ARG A 307 2.36 -5.02 -20.29
CA ARG A 307 1.83 -5.12 -21.65
C ARG A 307 1.13 -3.83 -22.07
N ILE A 308 0.37 -3.24 -21.14
CA ILE A 308 -0.22 -1.90 -21.27
C ILE A 308 0.38 -1.05 -20.18
N THR A 309 1.14 -0.02 -20.54
CA THR A 309 1.79 0.85 -19.56
C THR A 309 1.17 2.24 -19.53
N CYS A 310 1.69 3.13 -18.69
CA CYS A 310 1.21 4.49 -18.54
C CYS A 310 1.87 5.42 -19.58
N ARG A 311 1.11 6.34 -20.18
CA ARG A 311 1.64 7.35 -21.09
C ARG A 311 2.62 8.30 -20.38
N ASP A 312 2.28 8.65 -19.14
CA ASP A 312 3.08 9.52 -18.27
C ASP A 312 2.79 9.18 -16.81
N TRP A 313 3.58 9.72 -15.90
CA TRP A 313 3.47 9.36 -14.47
C TRP A 313 2.24 9.93 -13.77
N PHE A 314 1.56 10.93 -14.34
CA PHE A 314 0.26 11.38 -13.83
C PHE A 314 -0.80 10.29 -13.95
N GLN A 315 -0.61 9.35 -14.87
CA GLN A 315 -1.50 8.22 -15.11
C GLN A 315 -1.22 7.01 -14.19
N LEU A 316 -0.37 7.15 -13.19
CA LEU A 316 0.10 6.02 -12.36
C LEU A 316 -1.03 5.13 -11.85
N SER A 317 -2.16 5.71 -11.43
CA SER A 317 -3.31 4.93 -10.94
C SER A 317 -3.95 4.04 -12.02
N LEU A 318 -3.71 4.32 -13.30
CA LEU A 318 -4.15 3.44 -14.39
C LEU A 318 -3.66 2.01 -14.17
N LYS A 319 -2.39 1.85 -13.81
CA LYS A 319 -1.86 0.53 -13.50
C LYS A 319 -2.04 0.16 -12.03
N GLU A 320 -1.80 1.07 -11.10
CA GLU A 320 -1.81 0.75 -9.68
C GLU A 320 -3.21 0.57 -9.09
N GLY A 321 -4.14 1.46 -9.38
CA GLY A 321 -5.53 1.32 -8.93
C GLY A 321 -6.18 0.04 -9.45
N LEU A 322 -6.00 -0.25 -10.73
CA LEU A 322 -6.52 -1.48 -11.35
C LEU A 322 -5.85 -2.73 -10.78
N THR A 323 -4.54 -2.72 -10.59
CA THR A 323 -3.80 -3.89 -10.11
C THR A 323 -4.07 -4.15 -8.63
N VAL A 324 -4.22 -3.11 -7.80
CA VAL A 324 -4.67 -3.27 -6.40
C VAL A 324 -6.07 -3.88 -6.35
N PHE A 325 -7.00 -3.41 -7.17
CA PHE A 325 -8.32 -4.03 -7.28
C PHE A 325 -8.20 -5.52 -7.63
N ARG A 326 -7.35 -5.88 -8.57
CA ARG A 326 -7.14 -7.26 -8.99
C ARG A 326 -6.52 -8.11 -7.87
N ASP A 327 -5.52 -7.59 -7.15
CA ASP A 327 -4.94 -8.33 -6.03
C ASP A 327 -5.94 -8.50 -4.86
N GLN A 328 -6.78 -7.51 -4.59
CA GLN A 328 -7.83 -7.60 -3.58
C GLN A 328 -8.88 -8.67 -3.95
N GLU A 329 -9.28 -8.73 -5.21
CA GLU A 329 -10.20 -9.76 -5.70
C GLU A 329 -9.57 -11.14 -5.67
N PHE A 330 -8.30 -11.25 -6.01
CA PHE A 330 -7.53 -12.49 -5.89
C PHE A 330 -7.50 -13.00 -4.44
N SER A 331 -7.11 -12.17 -3.51
CA SER A 331 -7.08 -12.53 -2.07
C SER A 331 -8.47 -12.89 -1.55
N SER A 332 -9.51 -12.20 -2.03
CA SER A 332 -10.90 -12.48 -1.64
C SER A 332 -11.42 -13.79 -2.20
N ASP A 333 -11.10 -14.11 -3.45
CA ASP A 333 -11.52 -15.38 -4.08
C ASP A 333 -10.83 -16.60 -3.47
N LEU A 334 -9.58 -16.45 -3.04
CA LEU A 334 -8.82 -17.53 -2.41
C LEU A 334 -9.08 -17.64 -0.90
N GLY A 335 -9.52 -16.56 -0.28
CA GLY A 335 -9.63 -16.44 1.16
C GLY A 335 -11.03 -16.07 1.65
N SER A 336 -11.06 -15.22 2.67
CA SER A 336 -12.31 -14.66 3.20
C SER A 336 -12.55 -13.29 2.56
N ARG A 337 -13.58 -13.20 1.74
CA ARG A 337 -13.95 -11.94 1.05
C ARG A 337 -14.29 -10.83 2.05
N SER A 338 -15.06 -11.14 3.09
CA SER A 338 -15.45 -10.16 4.09
C SER A 338 -14.26 -9.68 4.93
N VAL A 339 -13.37 -10.57 5.34
CA VAL A 339 -12.16 -10.20 6.09
C VAL A 339 -11.25 -9.30 5.25
N ASN A 340 -11.01 -9.65 3.99
CA ASN A 340 -10.22 -8.83 3.08
C ASN A 340 -10.87 -7.46 2.88
N ARG A 341 -12.18 -7.41 2.65
CA ARG A 341 -12.88 -6.15 2.45
C ARG A 341 -12.79 -5.24 3.68
N ILE A 342 -13.02 -5.79 4.86
CA ILE A 342 -12.91 -5.04 6.13
C ILE A 342 -11.50 -4.48 6.29
N ASN A 343 -10.46 -5.29 6.07
CA ASN A 343 -9.07 -4.84 6.21
C ASN A 343 -8.72 -3.73 5.21
N ASN A 344 -9.19 -3.83 3.97
CA ASN A 344 -8.97 -2.80 2.96
C ASN A 344 -9.69 -1.49 3.31
N VAL A 345 -10.92 -1.56 3.83
CA VAL A 345 -11.67 -0.38 4.27
C VAL A 345 -11.02 0.28 5.49
N LYS A 346 -10.46 -0.51 6.41
CA LYS A 346 -9.71 0.03 7.55
C LYS A 346 -8.54 0.91 7.08
N VAL A 347 -7.80 0.49 6.07
CA VAL A 347 -6.71 1.29 5.48
C VAL A 347 -7.25 2.60 4.89
N MET A 348 -8.35 2.53 4.15
CA MET A 348 -8.99 3.72 3.60
C MET A 348 -9.35 4.73 4.69
N ARG A 349 -10.04 4.29 5.74
CA ARG A 349 -10.51 5.15 6.83
C ARG A 349 -9.40 5.65 7.75
N ALA A 350 -8.40 4.81 8.04
CA ALA A 350 -7.31 5.17 8.95
C ALA A 350 -6.24 6.06 8.32
N ALA A 351 -5.96 5.87 7.05
CA ALA A 351 -4.79 6.46 6.42
C ALA A 351 -5.09 7.24 5.13
N GLN A 352 -5.91 6.72 4.23
CA GLN A 352 -6.19 7.42 2.97
C GLN A 352 -7.06 8.67 3.21
N PHE A 353 -8.06 8.61 4.08
CA PHE A 353 -8.85 9.79 4.43
C PHE A 353 -7.99 10.88 5.08
N ALA A 354 -7.01 10.47 5.90
CA ALA A 354 -6.03 11.39 6.46
C ALA A 354 -5.17 12.06 5.37
N GLU A 355 -4.76 11.32 4.35
CA GLU A 355 -4.02 11.87 3.22
C GLU A 355 -4.85 12.88 2.42
N ASP A 356 -6.13 12.61 2.17
CA ASP A 356 -7.06 13.55 1.54
C ASP A 356 -7.23 14.85 2.31
N ALA A 357 -7.10 14.82 3.63
CA ALA A 357 -7.20 15.97 4.52
C ALA A 357 -5.84 16.64 4.80
N SER A 358 -4.76 16.14 4.21
CA SER A 358 -3.39 16.60 4.42
C SER A 358 -2.94 17.65 3.40
N PRO A 359 -1.81 18.31 3.62
CA PRO A 359 -1.19 19.18 2.61
C PRO A 359 -0.82 18.45 1.31
N MET A 360 -0.70 17.13 1.35
CA MET A 360 -0.39 16.29 0.19
C MET A 360 -1.64 15.82 -0.57
N ALA A 361 -2.81 16.31 -0.24
CA ALA A 361 -4.03 15.96 -0.97
C ALA A 361 -3.86 16.10 -2.49
N HIS A 362 -4.29 15.10 -3.22
CA HIS A 362 -4.23 15.06 -4.68
C HIS A 362 -5.30 14.12 -5.23
N PRO A 363 -5.74 14.31 -6.48
CA PRO A 363 -6.60 13.35 -7.15
C PRO A 363 -5.85 12.03 -7.39
N ILE A 364 -6.57 10.95 -7.64
CA ILE A 364 -5.92 9.67 -8.02
C ILE A 364 -5.10 9.82 -9.31
N ARG A 365 -5.48 10.76 -10.18
CA ARG A 365 -4.65 11.23 -11.29
C ARG A 365 -4.16 12.64 -10.94
N PRO A 366 -2.94 12.77 -10.37
CA PRO A 366 -2.43 14.07 -9.96
C PRO A 366 -2.34 15.06 -11.09
N GLU A 367 -2.48 16.36 -10.77
CA GLU A 367 -2.38 17.44 -11.75
C GLU A 367 -1.01 18.11 -11.73
N LYS A 368 -0.29 18.02 -10.61
CA LYS A 368 0.97 18.69 -10.36
C LYS A 368 1.88 17.83 -9.52
N VAL A 369 3.15 17.68 -9.95
CA VAL A 369 4.16 16.85 -9.27
C VAL A 369 5.50 17.56 -9.30
N ILE A 370 6.23 17.57 -8.19
CA ILE A 370 7.64 17.98 -8.13
C ILE A 370 8.53 16.73 -8.14
N GLU A 371 8.31 15.80 -7.19
CA GLU A 371 9.05 14.55 -7.10
C GLU A 371 8.08 13.37 -7.25
N MET A 372 8.23 12.60 -8.33
CA MET A 372 7.28 11.52 -8.63
C MET A 372 7.22 10.44 -7.54
N ASN A 373 8.33 10.14 -6.89
CA ASN A 373 8.36 9.14 -5.82
C ASN A 373 7.41 9.46 -4.66
N ASN A 374 7.04 10.74 -4.47
CA ASN A 374 6.07 11.16 -3.46
C ASN A 374 4.62 10.80 -3.80
N PHE A 375 4.34 10.36 -5.02
CA PHE A 375 2.98 10.08 -5.49
C PHE A 375 2.66 8.58 -5.58
N TYR A 376 3.51 7.75 -5.05
CA TYR A 376 3.20 6.33 -4.76
C TYR A 376 2.44 6.28 -3.44
N THR A 377 1.21 6.72 -3.46
CA THR A 377 0.41 7.07 -2.28
C THR A 377 -0.78 6.16 -2.10
N LEU A 378 -1.36 6.18 -0.90
CA LEU A 378 -2.62 5.50 -0.64
C LEU A 378 -3.76 6.03 -1.52
N THR A 379 -3.72 7.30 -1.91
CA THR A 379 -4.68 7.88 -2.85
C THR A 379 -4.57 7.21 -4.22
N VAL A 380 -3.39 7.14 -4.79
CA VAL A 380 -3.17 6.54 -6.11
C VAL A 380 -3.46 5.03 -6.11
N TYR A 381 -3.05 4.31 -5.08
CA TYR A 381 -3.20 2.86 -4.96
C TYR A 381 -4.56 2.45 -4.40
N GLU A 382 -4.86 2.82 -3.16
CA GLU A 382 -6.02 2.32 -2.43
C GLU A 382 -7.31 3.04 -2.87
N LYS A 383 -7.33 4.36 -2.90
CA LYS A 383 -8.48 5.09 -3.45
C LYS A 383 -8.63 4.80 -4.94
N GLY A 384 -7.52 4.67 -5.67
CA GLY A 384 -7.53 4.21 -7.06
C GLY A 384 -8.27 2.89 -7.23
N SER A 385 -8.00 1.91 -6.38
CA SER A 385 -8.70 0.62 -6.38
C SER A 385 -10.18 0.75 -6.05
N GLU A 386 -10.55 1.67 -5.13
CA GLU A 386 -11.94 1.95 -4.81
C GLU A 386 -12.69 2.56 -5.99
N VAL A 387 -12.03 3.39 -6.79
CA VAL A 387 -12.61 3.93 -8.03
C VAL A 387 -12.87 2.81 -9.04
N ILE A 388 -11.93 1.89 -9.21
CA ILE A 388 -12.14 0.72 -10.07
C ILE A 388 -13.26 -0.16 -9.53
N ARG A 389 -13.33 -0.35 -8.22
CA ARG A 389 -14.40 -1.12 -7.57
C ARG A 389 -15.77 -0.49 -7.78
N MET A 390 -15.87 0.82 -7.74
CA MET A 390 -17.13 1.52 -8.07
C MET A 390 -17.54 1.26 -9.53
N ILE A 391 -16.61 1.27 -10.47
CA ILE A 391 -16.91 0.91 -11.87
C ILE A 391 -17.44 -0.53 -11.93
N HIS A 392 -16.79 -1.45 -11.24
CA HIS A 392 -17.25 -2.85 -11.15
C HIS A 392 -18.67 -2.94 -10.55
N THR A 393 -18.96 -2.18 -9.51
CA THR A 393 -20.29 -2.12 -8.88
C THR A 393 -21.35 -1.60 -9.87
N LEU A 394 -21.00 -0.56 -10.64
CA LEU A 394 -21.92 0.04 -11.61
C LEU A 394 -22.17 -0.84 -12.84
N LEU A 395 -21.16 -1.55 -13.31
CA LEU A 395 -21.23 -2.38 -14.52
C LEU A 395 -21.68 -3.83 -14.24
N GLY A 396 -21.29 -4.37 -13.08
CA GLY A 396 -21.36 -5.80 -12.81
C GLY A 396 -20.17 -6.55 -13.39
N GLU A 397 -19.92 -7.77 -12.91
CA GLU A 397 -18.76 -8.59 -13.30
C GLU A 397 -18.69 -8.85 -14.81
N GLU A 398 -19.79 -9.23 -15.44
CA GLU A 398 -19.79 -9.57 -16.87
C GLU A 398 -19.38 -8.39 -17.75
N MET A 399 -19.97 -7.23 -17.53
CA MET A 399 -19.68 -6.02 -18.32
C MET A 399 -18.31 -5.45 -17.97
N PHE A 400 -17.90 -5.55 -16.72
CA PHE A 400 -16.56 -5.17 -16.31
C PHE A 400 -15.50 -6.00 -17.04
N GLN A 401 -15.67 -7.30 -17.11
CA GLN A 401 -14.75 -8.19 -17.85
C GLN A 401 -14.76 -7.91 -19.36
N ALA A 402 -15.92 -7.60 -19.93
CA ALA A 402 -16.00 -7.16 -21.33
C ALA A 402 -15.19 -5.86 -21.55
N GLY A 403 -15.27 -4.93 -20.59
CA GLY A 403 -14.48 -3.70 -20.60
C GLY A 403 -12.97 -3.96 -20.50
N ILE A 404 -12.55 -4.87 -19.65
CA ILE A 404 -11.14 -5.29 -19.52
C ILE A 404 -10.65 -5.87 -20.85
N GLN A 405 -11.41 -6.76 -21.47
CA GLN A 405 -11.03 -7.35 -22.76
C GLN A 405 -10.90 -6.30 -23.87
N LEU A 406 -11.81 -5.34 -23.90
CA LEU A 406 -11.76 -4.24 -24.86
C LEU A 406 -10.53 -3.34 -24.61
N TYR A 407 -10.25 -3.04 -23.35
CA TYR A 407 -9.06 -2.27 -22.94
C TYR A 407 -7.77 -2.97 -23.41
N VAL A 408 -7.65 -4.25 -23.14
CA VAL A 408 -6.49 -5.07 -23.58
C VAL A 408 -6.39 -5.09 -25.11
N HIS A 409 -7.49 -5.32 -25.80
CA HIS A 409 -7.52 -5.36 -27.27
C HIS A 409 -7.05 -4.03 -27.89
N ARG A 410 -7.51 -2.89 -27.33
CA ARG A 410 -7.17 -1.56 -27.85
C ARG A 410 -5.74 -1.11 -27.55
N HIS A 411 -5.21 -1.50 -26.38
CA HIS A 411 -4.00 -0.87 -25.86
C HIS A 411 -2.82 -1.81 -25.63
N ASP A 412 -2.96 -3.10 -25.89
CA ASP A 412 -1.86 -4.04 -25.76
C ASP A 412 -0.64 -3.58 -26.57
N GLY A 413 0.52 -3.57 -25.90
CA GLY A 413 1.79 -3.12 -26.52
C GLY A 413 1.94 -1.60 -26.60
N SER A 414 1.13 -0.85 -25.89
CA SER A 414 1.16 0.62 -25.91
C SER A 414 1.11 1.26 -24.52
N ALA A 415 1.32 2.55 -24.47
CA ALA A 415 1.14 3.40 -23.30
C ALA A 415 -0.25 4.05 -23.34
N ALA A 416 -1.00 3.99 -22.24
CA ALA A 416 -2.38 4.42 -22.18
C ALA A 416 -2.60 5.44 -21.06
N THR A 417 -3.82 6.02 -21.02
CA THR A 417 -4.27 6.98 -20.01
C THR A 417 -5.42 6.42 -19.19
N CYS A 418 -5.70 7.06 -18.06
CA CYS A 418 -6.88 6.74 -17.25
C CYS A 418 -8.17 6.90 -18.06
N ASP A 419 -8.25 7.93 -18.92
CA ASP A 419 -9.41 8.13 -19.77
C ASP A 419 -9.61 7.00 -20.78
N ASP A 420 -8.53 6.42 -21.30
CA ASP A 420 -8.60 5.25 -22.20
C ASP A 420 -9.27 4.07 -21.53
N PHE A 421 -8.94 3.83 -20.27
CA PHE A 421 -9.55 2.75 -19.49
C PHE A 421 -11.04 2.96 -19.26
N VAL A 422 -11.43 4.16 -18.81
CA VAL A 422 -12.85 4.49 -18.58
C VAL A 422 -13.63 4.42 -19.87
N GLN A 423 -13.06 4.89 -20.99
CA GLN A 423 -13.70 4.82 -22.30
C GLN A 423 -13.97 3.37 -22.74
N ALA A 424 -13.02 2.45 -22.49
CA ALA A 424 -13.23 1.03 -22.78
C ALA A 424 -14.38 0.46 -21.94
N MET A 425 -14.50 0.88 -20.68
CA MET A 425 -15.61 0.46 -19.80
C MET A 425 -16.95 0.98 -20.28
N GLU A 426 -17.03 2.24 -20.71
CA GLU A 426 -18.23 2.83 -21.31
C GLU A 426 -18.63 2.10 -22.60
N ASP A 427 -17.69 1.91 -23.51
CA ASP A 427 -17.97 1.33 -24.82
C ASP A 427 -18.41 -0.13 -24.72
N ALA A 428 -17.86 -0.89 -23.79
CA ALA A 428 -18.25 -2.29 -23.61
C ALA A 428 -19.61 -2.46 -22.93
N SER A 429 -19.98 -1.54 -22.03
CA SER A 429 -21.16 -1.67 -21.15
C SER A 429 -22.36 -0.83 -21.58
N ASN A 430 -22.14 0.21 -22.38
CA ASN A 430 -23.11 1.28 -22.67
C ASN A 430 -23.59 2.02 -21.40
N VAL A 431 -22.83 1.98 -20.32
CA VAL A 431 -23.09 2.76 -19.11
C VAL A 431 -22.42 4.12 -19.27
N ASP A 432 -23.14 5.20 -19.02
CA ASP A 432 -22.59 6.55 -19.05
C ASP A 432 -21.73 6.81 -17.82
N LEU A 433 -20.44 6.94 -18.02
CA LEU A 433 -19.46 7.25 -16.98
C LEU A 433 -18.90 8.70 -17.09
N SER A 434 -19.60 9.58 -17.81
CA SER A 434 -19.15 10.97 -18.02
C SER A 434 -18.95 11.72 -16.71
N LEU A 435 -19.94 11.71 -15.83
CA LEU A 435 -19.84 12.30 -14.49
C LEU A 435 -18.85 11.53 -13.62
N PHE A 436 -18.81 10.21 -13.74
CA PHE A 436 -17.94 9.36 -12.96
C PHE A 436 -16.46 9.71 -13.14
N ARG A 437 -16.04 10.20 -14.31
CA ARG A 437 -14.65 10.60 -14.58
C ARG A 437 -14.12 11.65 -13.59
N ARG A 438 -15.02 12.41 -12.93
CA ARG A 438 -14.61 13.39 -11.91
C ARG A 438 -13.85 12.78 -10.74
N TRP A 439 -14.06 11.48 -10.45
CA TRP A 439 -13.26 10.78 -9.43
C TRP A 439 -11.75 10.81 -9.72
N TYR A 440 -11.37 10.90 -11.01
CA TYR A 440 -9.97 10.98 -11.42
C TYR A 440 -9.36 12.37 -11.26
N SER A 441 -10.15 13.42 -11.27
CA SER A 441 -9.68 14.80 -11.29
C SER A 441 -9.96 15.59 -10.01
N GLN A 442 -10.81 15.09 -9.13
CA GLN A 442 -11.16 15.75 -7.88
C GLN A 442 -10.60 15.00 -6.68
N SER A 443 -9.84 15.73 -5.84
CA SER A 443 -9.31 15.23 -4.58
C SER A 443 -10.32 15.39 -3.44
N GLY A 444 -10.01 14.80 -2.30
CA GLY A 444 -10.79 14.92 -1.09
C GLY A 444 -11.78 13.78 -0.87
N THR A 445 -12.24 13.68 0.36
CA THR A 445 -13.19 12.64 0.78
C THR A 445 -14.59 13.25 0.87
N PRO A 446 -15.55 12.82 0.01
CA PRO A 446 -16.92 13.29 0.09
C PRO A 446 -17.58 12.91 1.42
N VAL A 447 -18.44 13.78 1.91
CA VAL A 447 -19.35 13.49 3.03
C VAL A 447 -20.75 13.30 2.47
N LEU A 448 -21.30 12.12 2.71
CA LEU A 448 -22.64 11.75 2.29
C LEU A 448 -23.57 11.86 3.49
N THR A 449 -24.44 12.86 3.47
CA THR A 449 -25.42 13.09 4.55
C THR A 449 -26.74 12.48 4.14
N VAL A 450 -27.23 11.55 4.95
CA VAL A 450 -28.49 10.85 4.72
C VAL A 450 -29.44 11.13 5.87
N ARG A 451 -30.67 11.52 5.54
CA ARG A 451 -31.78 11.63 6.48
C ARG A 451 -32.96 10.88 5.91
N ASP A 452 -33.80 10.38 6.77
CA ASP A 452 -34.94 9.57 6.34
C ASP A 452 -36.26 10.05 6.91
N GLU A 453 -37.34 9.69 6.23
CA GLU A 453 -38.68 9.83 6.75
C GLU A 453 -39.56 8.65 6.33
N TYR A 454 -40.48 8.27 7.18
CA TYR A 454 -41.43 7.19 6.93
C TYR A 454 -42.85 7.68 7.08
N SER A 455 -43.68 7.42 6.05
CA SER A 455 -45.11 7.69 6.04
C SER A 455 -45.92 6.37 6.18
N PRO A 456 -46.47 6.07 7.35
CA PRO A 456 -47.27 4.87 7.55
C PRO A 456 -48.54 4.83 6.65
N GLU A 457 -49.13 6.00 6.41
CA GLU A 457 -50.33 6.11 5.60
C GLU A 457 -50.10 5.77 4.14
N LYS A 458 -48.97 6.21 3.59
CA LYS A 458 -48.55 5.96 2.22
C LYS A 458 -47.76 4.68 2.07
N GLN A 459 -47.31 4.08 3.17
CA GLN A 459 -46.34 2.98 3.19
C GLN A 459 -45.10 3.30 2.36
N GLN A 460 -44.60 4.56 2.53
CA GLN A 460 -43.47 5.09 1.80
C GLN A 460 -42.33 5.43 2.75
N TYR A 461 -41.12 5.04 2.34
CA TYR A 461 -39.87 5.39 2.98
C TYR A 461 -39.04 6.25 2.05
N THR A 462 -38.58 7.41 2.53
CA THR A 462 -37.81 8.36 1.72
C THR A 462 -36.44 8.58 2.34
N LEU A 463 -35.40 8.45 1.51
CA LEU A 463 -34.04 8.86 1.84
C LEU A 463 -33.75 10.21 1.19
N HIS A 464 -33.40 11.18 2.01
CA HIS A 464 -32.89 12.49 1.58
C HIS A 464 -31.37 12.45 1.63
N VAL A 465 -30.72 12.46 0.47
CA VAL A 465 -29.28 12.26 0.33
C VAL A 465 -28.65 13.55 -0.19
N SER A 466 -27.64 14.05 0.51
CA SER A 466 -26.82 15.16 0.03
C SER A 466 -25.36 14.79 0.08
N GLN A 467 -24.56 15.37 -0.82
CA GLN A 467 -23.12 15.18 -0.86
C GLN A 467 -22.38 16.50 -0.85
N MET A 468 -21.27 16.54 -0.15
CA MET A 468 -20.36 17.67 -0.12
C MET A 468 -18.94 17.16 0.08
N THR A 469 -18.01 17.65 -0.73
CA THR A 469 -16.60 17.37 -0.52
C THR A 469 -15.93 18.62 0.06
N PRO A 470 -15.30 18.53 1.24
CA PRO A 470 -14.62 19.67 1.83
C PRO A 470 -13.48 20.18 0.94
N PRO A 471 -13.18 21.47 0.95
CA PRO A 471 -11.99 22.00 0.29
C PRO A 471 -10.74 21.26 0.75
N THR A 472 -9.80 21.05 -0.19
CA THR A 472 -8.51 20.44 0.06
C THR A 472 -7.38 21.40 -0.25
N ALA A 473 -6.17 21.10 0.20
CA ALA A 473 -5.00 21.95 0.00
C ALA A 473 -4.72 22.23 -1.49
N ASP A 474 -5.02 21.27 -2.36
CA ASP A 474 -4.81 21.39 -3.82
C ASP A 474 -6.00 21.97 -4.57
N GLN A 475 -7.22 21.88 -4.03
CA GLN A 475 -8.45 22.28 -4.71
C GLN A 475 -9.44 22.90 -3.72
N ALA A 476 -9.66 24.19 -3.84
CA ALA A 476 -10.60 24.93 -3.00
C ALA A 476 -12.07 24.65 -3.36
N GLU A 477 -12.36 24.43 -4.63
CA GLU A 477 -13.73 24.21 -5.12
C GLU A 477 -13.96 22.75 -5.49
N LYS A 478 -15.13 22.24 -5.12
CA LYS A 478 -15.54 20.85 -5.34
C LYS A 478 -16.90 20.81 -6.03
N GLN A 479 -17.09 19.77 -6.82
CA GLN A 479 -18.32 19.51 -7.56
C GLN A 479 -18.94 18.19 -7.11
N PRO A 480 -20.26 17.97 -7.31
CA PRO A 480 -20.88 16.67 -7.05
C PRO A 480 -20.23 15.54 -7.86
N LEU A 481 -20.09 14.40 -7.20
CA LEU A 481 -19.55 13.16 -7.79
C LEU A 481 -20.69 12.19 -8.10
N HIS A 482 -20.41 11.21 -8.94
CA HIS A 482 -21.27 10.05 -9.13
C HIS A 482 -20.92 9.04 -8.02
N ILE A 483 -21.75 8.96 -6.99
CA ILE A 483 -21.53 8.10 -5.83
C ILE A 483 -22.52 6.94 -5.87
N PRO A 484 -22.07 5.70 -6.10
CA PRO A 484 -22.93 4.52 -5.95
C PRO A 484 -23.14 4.23 -4.47
N LEU A 485 -24.38 4.35 -4.00
CA LEU A 485 -24.77 4.10 -2.61
C LEU A 485 -25.55 2.79 -2.54
N ASP A 486 -24.93 1.73 -2.10
CA ASP A 486 -25.58 0.43 -1.91
C ASP A 486 -26.31 0.40 -0.57
N ILE A 487 -27.58 0.05 -0.60
CA ILE A 487 -28.43 0.03 0.60
C ILE A 487 -29.22 -1.27 0.74
N GLU A 488 -29.66 -1.53 1.95
CA GLU A 488 -30.63 -2.56 2.28
C GLU A 488 -31.54 -2.06 3.39
N LEU A 489 -32.81 -2.44 3.38
CA LEU A 489 -33.77 -2.07 4.43
C LEU A 489 -34.22 -3.32 5.18
N TYR A 490 -34.34 -3.20 6.50
CA TYR A 490 -34.76 -4.30 7.38
C TYR A 490 -36.05 -3.95 8.12
N GLY A 491 -36.95 -4.93 8.22
CA GLY A 491 -38.08 -4.86 9.14
C GLY A 491 -37.68 -5.14 10.58
N GLU A 492 -38.57 -4.90 11.51
CA GLU A 492 -38.36 -5.16 12.95
C GLU A 492 -38.01 -6.64 13.26
N ASP A 493 -38.49 -7.55 12.42
CA ASP A 493 -38.22 -8.98 12.51
C ASP A 493 -36.86 -9.42 11.98
N GLY A 494 -36.06 -8.47 11.48
CA GLY A 494 -34.78 -8.73 10.86
C GLY A 494 -34.83 -9.18 9.41
N ALA A 495 -36.02 -9.26 8.82
CA ALA A 495 -36.19 -9.63 7.41
C ALA A 495 -35.88 -8.45 6.48
N VAL A 496 -35.27 -8.75 5.34
CA VAL A 496 -35.02 -7.76 4.30
C VAL A 496 -36.32 -7.29 3.68
N ILE A 497 -36.49 -5.97 3.58
CA ILE A 497 -37.61 -5.36 2.87
C ILE A 497 -37.22 -5.14 1.39
N PRO A 498 -37.94 -5.67 0.43
CA PRO A 498 -37.66 -5.42 -0.99
C PRO A 498 -37.74 -3.94 -1.34
N LEU A 499 -36.76 -3.44 -2.08
CA LEU A 499 -36.77 -2.06 -2.57
C LEU A 499 -37.65 -1.94 -3.79
N LYS A 500 -38.74 -1.18 -3.69
CA LYS A 500 -39.71 -0.98 -4.76
C LYS A 500 -39.95 0.51 -5.00
N ARG A 501 -40.10 0.87 -6.26
CA ARG A 501 -40.56 2.17 -6.72
C ARG A 501 -41.65 1.96 -7.76
N ASP A 502 -42.82 2.63 -7.58
CA ASP A 502 -43.96 2.46 -8.46
C ASP A 502 -44.36 0.97 -8.61
N GLY A 503 -44.24 0.21 -7.53
CA GLY A 503 -44.58 -1.21 -7.47
C GLY A 503 -43.53 -2.17 -8.07
N SER A 504 -42.50 -1.68 -8.71
CA SER A 504 -41.43 -2.49 -9.34
C SER A 504 -40.16 -2.50 -8.51
N LEU A 505 -39.47 -3.64 -8.51
CA LEU A 505 -38.15 -3.77 -7.86
C LEU A 505 -37.12 -2.81 -8.48
N VAL A 506 -36.34 -2.14 -7.64
CA VAL A 506 -35.24 -1.28 -8.06
C VAL A 506 -33.90 -1.82 -7.57
N ASN A 507 -32.82 -1.39 -8.23
CA ASN A 507 -31.47 -1.78 -7.84
C ASN A 507 -31.14 -1.26 -6.44
N SER A 508 -30.45 -2.07 -5.63
CA SER A 508 -29.99 -1.69 -4.30
C SER A 508 -28.91 -0.60 -4.35
N VAL A 509 -28.21 -0.46 -5.47
CA VAL A 509 -27.22 0.58 -5.68
C VAL A 509 -27.90 1.84 -6.21
N LEU A 510 -27.98 2.86 -5.36
CA LEU A 510 -28.57 4.14 -5.72
C LEU A 510 -27.51 5.04 -6.36
N ASN A 511 -27.86 5.67 -7.49
CA ASN A 511 -26.96 6.59 -8.18
C ASN A 511 -27.12 8.01 -7.61
N VAL A 512 -26.25 8.39 -6.70
CA VAL A 512 -26.20 9.76 -6.17
C VAL A 512 -25.33 10.59 -7.12
N THR A 513 -25.95 11.51 -7.86
CA THR A 513 -25.28 12.29 -8.92
C THR A 513 -25.42 13.79 -8.73
N GLN A 514 -26.23 14.22 -7.78
CA GLN A 514 -26.53 15.64 -7.51
C GLN A 514 -26.09 16.03 -6.10
N ALA A 515 -25.97 17.31 -5.86
CA ALA A 515 -25.64 17.81 -4.53
C ALA A 515 -26.70 17.41 -3.48
N SER A 516 -27.96 17.32 -3.90
CA SER A 516 -29.08 16.89 -3.07
C SER A 516 -30.07 16.11 -3.90
N GLN A 517 -30.58 15.00 -3.39
CA GLN A 517 -31.38 14.04 -4.15
C GLN A 517 -32.24 13.20 -3.20
N ASN A 518 -33.46 12.88 -3.59
CA ASN A 518 -34.35 12.05 -2.81
C ASN A 518 -34.58 10.70 -3.50
N PHE A 519 -34.68 9.66 -2.68
CA PHE A 519 -35.02 8.30 -3.13
C PHE A 519 -36.25 7.82 -2.35
N VAL A 520 -37.34 7.54 -3.05
CA VAL A 520 -38.61 7.12 -2.45
C VAL A 520 -38.85 5.63 -2.72
N PHE A 521 -39.15 4.89 -1.67
CA PHE A 521 -39.48 3.47 -1.76
C PHE A 521 -40.93 3.27 -1.28
N ASP A 522 -41.71 2.53 -2.05
CA ASP A 522 -43.09 2.20 -1.72
C ASP A 522 -43.26 0.76 -1.23
N HIS A 523 -44.46 0.42 -0.76
CA HIS A 523 -44.76 -0.90 -0.19
C HIS A 523 -43.90 -1.23 1.05
N VAL A 524 -43.51 -0.22 1.81
CA VAL A 524 -42.81 -0.37 3.06
C VAL A 524 -43.83 -0.33 4.19
N THR A 525 -44.11 -1.49 4.78
CA THR A 525 -45.27 -1.69 5.69
C THR A 525 -44.99 -1.24 7.15
N SER A 526 -43.74 -1.06 7.50
CA SER A 526 -43.31 -0.55 8.80
C SER A 526 -42.05 0.29 8.65
N ARG A 527 -41.75 1.15 9.66
CA ARG A 527 -40.52 1.95 9.61
C ARG A 527 -39.31 1.03 9.55
N PRO A 528 -38.49 1.09 8.51
CA PRO A 528 -37.34 0.20 8.37
C PRO A 528 -36.12 0.69 9.14
N VAL A 529 -35.18 -0.22 9.38
CA VAL A 529 -33.80 0.09 9.75
C VAL A 529 -32.97 0.05 8.46
N PRO A 530 -32.37 1.17 8.04
CA PRO A 530 -31.56 1.18 6.82
C PRO A 530 -30.14 0.72 7.10
N SER A 531 -29.61 -0.12 6.22
CA SER A 531 -28.19 -0.43 6.12
C SER A 531 -27.62 0.36 4.94
N LEU A 532 -26.81 1.37 5.24
CA LEU A 532 -26.31 2.31 4.24
C LEU A 532 -24.84 2.07 3.94
N LEU A 533 -24.44 2.30 2.68
CA LEU A 533 -23.05 2.15 2.22
C LEU A 533 -22.52 0.73 2.41
N ARG A 534 -23.35 -0.23 2.00
CA ARG A 534 -23.00 -1.66 2.07
C ARG A 534 -21.72 -1.93 1.29
N GLU A 535 -20.85 -2.81 1.82
CA GLU A 535 -19.56 -3.16 1.23
C GLU A 535 -18.64 -1.95 0.97
N PHE A 536 -18.89 -0.82 1.63
CA PHE A 536 -18.17 0.43 1.34
C PHE A 536 -18.25 0.76 -0.16
N SER A 537 -19.47 0.85 -0.67
CA SER A 537 -19.74 0.99 -2.11
C SER A 537 -19.16 2.26 -2.75
N ALA A 538 -18.71 3.20 -1.95
CA ALA A 538 -17.95 4.39 -2.37
C ALA A 538 -17.02 4.85 -1.26
N PRO A 539 -15.85 5.45 -1.60
CA PRO A 539 -14.89 5.95 -0.61
C PRO A 539 -15.34 7.31 -0.05
N VAL A 540 -16.34 7.28 0.79
CA VAL A 540 -16.99 8.46 1.37
C VAL A 540 -17.15 8.30 2.89
N LYS A 541 -17.36 9.42 3.57
CA LYS A 541 -17.79 9.43 4.97
C LYS A 541 -19.32 9.49 5.00
N LEU A 542 -19.94 8.58 5.75
CA LEU A 542 -21.40 8.54 5.91
C LEU A 542 -21.81 9.32 7.18
N ASP A 543 -22.73 10.24 7.02
CA ASP A 543 -23.39 10.94 8.11
C ASP A 543 -24.88 10.57 8.12
N TYR A 544 -25.24 9.61 8.96
CA TYR A 544 -26.60 9.20 9.25
C TYR A 544 -26.75 9.02 10.77
N PRO A 545 -27.81 9.55 11.41
CA PRO A 545 -27.93 9.52 12.85
C PRO A 545 -28.48 8.18 13.37
N TYR A 546 -27.71 7.12 13.21
CA TYR A 546 -28.06 5.83 13.77
C TYR A 546 -28.18 5.90 15.30
N THR A 547 -29.23 5.31 15.83
CA THR A 547 -29.34 5.07 17.27
C THR A 547 -28.51 3.86 17.67
N ASP A 548 -28.13 3.76 18.94
CA ASP A 548 -27.43 2.58 19.46
C ASP A 548 -28.23 1.29 19.19
N ALA A 549 -29.56 1.36 19.34
CA ALA A 549 -30.44 0.22 19.07
C ALA A 549 -30.41 -0.21 17.60
N GLN A 550 -30.38 0.74 16.67
CA GLN A 550 -30.27 0.44 15.23
C GLN A 550 -28.91 -0.20 14.91
N LEU A 551 -27.82 0.32 15.47
CA LEU A 551 -26.47 -0.24 15.26
C LEU A 551 -26.35 -1.65 15.85
N ALA A 552 -26.86 -1.87 17.07
CA ALA A 552 -26.90 -3.21 17.67
C ALA A 552 -27.76 -4.18 16.85
N PHE A 553 -28.87 -3.71 16.30
CA PHE A 553 -29.71 -4.48 15.40
C PHE A 553 -28.96 -4.90 14.12
N LEU A 554 -28.24 -3.98 13.48
CA LEU A 554 -27.46 -4.28 12.28
C LEU A 554 -26.26 -5.21 12.57
N MET A 555 -25.64 -5.09 13.73
CA MET A 555 -24.59 -6.04 14.18
C MET A 555 -25.12 -7.47 14.19
N GLN A 556 -26.37 -7.67 14.51
CA GLN A 556 -27.01 -8.98 14.63
C GLN A 556 -27.68 -9.45 13.35
N HIS A 557 -28.34 -8.56 12.60
CA HIS A 557 -29.25 -8.94 11.51
C HIS A 557 -28.78 -8.58 10.11
N ALA A 558 -27.78 -7.71 9.93
CA ALA A 558 -27.31 -7.34 8.60
C ALA A 558 -26.94 -8.58 7.77
N SER A 559 -27.32 -8.59 6.50
CA SER A 559 -27.20 -9.75 5.62
C SER A 559 -25.77 -10.06 5.21
N ASN A 560 -24.86 -9.06 5.26
CA ASN A 560 -23.47 -9.28 4.96
C ASN A 560 -22.57 -8.95 6.17
N GLU A 561 -21.43 -9.63 6.21
CA GLU A 561 -20.49 -9.52 7.33
C GLU A 561 -19.86 -8.13 7.45
N PHE A 562 -19.59 -7.48 6.30
CA PHE A 562 -19.06 -6.11 6.30
C PHE A 562 -20.00 -5.16 7.03
N SER A 563 -21.30 -5.19 6.75
CA SER A 563 -22.28 -4.30 7.38
C SER A 563 -22.40 -4.54 8.89
N ARG A 564 -22.25 -5.77 9.34
CA ARG A 564 -22.20 -6.10 10.78
C ARG A 564 -21.00 -5.48 11.46
N TRP A 565 -19.82 -5.63 10.86
CA TRP A 565 -18.59 -5.00 11.35
C TRP A 565 -18.71 -3.47 11.34
N ASP A 566 -19.21 -2.89 10.26
CA ASP A 566 -19.33 -1.44 10.12
C ASP A 566 -20.27 -0.83 11.17
N ALA A 567 -21.38 -1.49 11.47
CA ALA A 567 -22.30 -1.08 12.56
C ALA A 567 -21.58 -1.08 13.92
N ALA A 568 -20.78 -2.10 14.19
CA ALA A 568 -19.99 -2.18 15.43
C ALA A 568 -18.94 -1.06 15.51
N GLN A 569 -18.27 -0.75 14.41
CA GLN A 569 -17.31 0.35 14.36
C GLN A 569 -17.97 1.70 14.61
N GLN A 570 -19.13 1.96 14.02
CA GLN A 570 -19.88 3.19 14.23
C GLN A 570 -20.31 3.34 15.69
N LEU A 571 -20.72 2.26 16.33
CA LEU A 571 -21.10 2.26 17.74
C LEU A 571 -19.93 2.65 18.64
N ILE A 572 -18.77 2.06 18.43
CA ILE A 572 -17.54 2.40 19.16
C ILE A 572 -17.09 3.82 18.86
N ASN A 573 -17.11 4.24 17.60
CA ASN A 573 -16.75 5.61 17.21
C ASN A 573 -17.60 6.65 17.94
N ASN A 574 -18.90 6.40 18.08
CA ASN A 574 -19.80 7.29 18.80
C ASN A 574 -19.37 7.45 20.26
N TYR A 575 -19.03 6.35 20.94
CA TYR A 575 -18.60 6.40 22.34
C TYR A 575 -17.17 6.92 22.51
N ALA A 576 -16.29 6.71 21.53
CA ALA A 576 -14.99 7.35 21.51
C ALA A 576 -15.14 8.89 21.48
N LYS A 577 -16.01 9.41 20.60
CA LYS A 577 -16.30 10.86 20.51
C LYS A 577 -16.93 11.39 21.80
N ILE A 578 -17.92 10.70 22.35
CA ILE A 578 -18.55 11.07 23.61
C ILE A 578 -17.52 11.16 24.74
N ASN A 579 -16.64 10.18 24.85
CA ASN A 579 -15.66 10.11 25.92
C ASN A 579 -14.52 11.12 25.76
N VAL A 580 -14.09 11.43 24.54
CA VAL A 580 -13.15 12.54 24.30
C VAL A 580 -13.77 13.87 24.76
N GLU A 581 -15.02 14.12 24.44
CA GLU A 581 -15.74 15.33 24.88
C GLU A 581 -15.86 15.39 26.41
N LYS A 582 -16.18 14.26 27.05
CA LYS A 582 -16.23 14.16 28.50
C LYS A 582 -14.89 14.42 29.16
N LEU A 583 -13.80 13.92 28.59
CA LEU A 583 -12.45 14.23 29.08
C LEU A 583 -12.14 15.72 29.01
N HIS A 584 -12.54 16.40 27.94
CA HIS A 584 -12.35 17.85 27.81
C HIS A 584 -13.18 18.65 28.85
N LYS A 585 -14.30 18.09 29.30
CA LYS A 585 -15.17 18.71 30.32
C LYS A 585 -14.86 18.26 31.75
N GLY A 586 -13.91 17.33 31.92
CA GLY A 586 -13.60 16.76 33.23
C GLY A 586 -14.71 15.87 33.80
N GLU A 587 -15.56 15.33 32.96
CA GLU A 587 -16.67 14.44 33.33
C GLU A 587 -16.23 12.97 33.35
N ALA A 588 -16.97 12.12 34.03
CA ALA A 588 -16.75 10.68 34.09
C ALA A 588 -17.03 10.04 32.72
N LEU A 589 -16.15 9.12 32.29
CA LEU A 589 -16.29 8.40 31.05
C LEU A 589 -17.42 7.37 31.15
N VAL A 590 -18.04 7.04 30.03
CA VAL A 590 -19.16 6.11 29.95
C VAL A 590 -19.03 5.08 28.84
N LEU A 591 -19.46 3.87 29.14
CA LEU A 591 -19.79 2.85 28.16
C LEU A 591 -21.02 2.11 28.70
N PRO A 592 -22.23 2.37 28.16
CA PRO A 592 -23.45 1.80 28.71
C PRO A 592 -23.50 0.26 28.61
N GLU A 593 -24.22 -0.36 29.54
CA GLU A 593 -24.38 -1.81 29.58
C GLU A 593 -24.93 -2.39 28.27
N HIS A 594 -25.89 -1.70 27.63
CA HIS A 594 -26.46 -2.19 26.37
C HIS A 594 -25.43 -2.24 25.22
N VAL A 595 -24.40 -1.39 25.25
CA VAL A 595 -23.28 -1.45 24.30
C VAL A 595 -22.41 -2.68 24.59
N VAL A 596 -22.06 -2.89 25.84
CA VAL A 596 -21.31 -4.08 26.28
C VAL A 596 -22.08 -5.35 25.87
N ASP A 597 -23.38 -5.40 26.09
CA ASP A 597 -24.23 -6.54 25.73
C ASP A 597 -24.24 -6.83 24.22
N ALA A 598 -24.19 -5.81 23.39
CA ALA A 598 -24.08 -5.98 21.94
C ALA A 598 -22.79 -6.71 21.54
N PHE A 599 -21.67 -6.35 22.16
CA PHE A 599 -20.39 -7.02 21.93
C PHE A 599 -20.33 -8.41 22.59
N ARG A 600 -20.93 -8.57 23.75
CA ARG A 600 -21.05 -9.87 24.41
C ARG A 600 -21.81 -10.87 23.51
N ALA A 601 -22.89 -10.42 22.89
CA ALA A 601 -23.68 -11.24 21.97
C ALA A 601 -22.85 -11.73 20.78
N VAL A 602 -21.94 -10.91 20.25
CA VAL A 602 -21.02 -11.29 19.17
C VAL A 602 -20.05 -12.37 19.65
N LEU A 603 -19.42 -12.17 20.81
CA LEU A 603 -18.42 -13.11 21.35
C LEU A 603 -19.02 -14.48 21.64
N LEU A 604 -20.26 -14.52 22.10
CA LEU A 604 -20.94 -15.77 22.49
C LEU A 604 -21.75 -16.40 21.37
N SER A 605 -21.79 -15.80 20.18
CA SER A 605 -22.57 -16.31 19.06
C SER A 605 -21.91 -17.54 18.41
N ASP A 606 -22.66 -18.61 18.25
CA ASP A 606 -22.26 -19.78 17.50
C ASP A 606 -22.43 -19.62 15.97
N ASN A 607 -23.09 -18.54 15.54
CA ASN A 607 -23.44 -18.29 14.15
C ASN A 607 -22.57 -17.25 13.45
N ILE A 608 -21.59 -16.67 14.14
CA ILE A 608 -20.66 -15.68 13.58
C ILE A 608 -19.33 -16.36 13.31
N ASP A 609 -18.78 -16.15 12.10
CA ASP A 609 -17.44 -16.65 11.80
C ASP A 609 -16.43 -16.09 12.82
N PRO A 610 -15.53 -16.93 13.38
CA PRO A 610 -14.54 -16.47 14.36
C PRO A 610 -13.67 -15.29 13.88
N ALA A 611 -13.34 -15.21 12.59
CA ALA A 611 -12.58 -14.11 12.04
C ALA A 611 -13.39 -12.80 12.06
N LEU A 612 -14.68 -12.87 11.77
CA LEU A 612 -15.56 -11.71 11.86
C LEU A 612 -15.73 -11.27 13.33
N ALA A 613 -15.93 -12.21 14.24
CA ALA A 613 -16.03 -11.91 15.66
C ALA A 613 -14.77 -11.18 16.17
N ALA A 614 -13.59 -11.67 15.77
CA ALA A 614 -12.31 -11.04 16.11
C ALA A 614 -12.24 -9.60 15.57
N LEU A 615 -12.65 -9.37 14.33
CA LEU A 615 -12.65 -8.03 13.72
C LEU A 615 -13.65 -7.08 14.39
N ILE A 616 -14.84 -7.55 14.70
CA ILE A 616 -15.87 -6.75 15.42
C ILE A 616 -15.36 -6.35 16.81
N LEU A 617 -14.71 -7.27 17.51
CA LEU A 617 -14.18 -7.04 18.85
C LEU A 617 -12.89 -6.20 18.87
N THR A 618 -12.22 -6.07 17.75
CA THR A 618 -11.02 -5.23 17.63
C THR A 618 -11.43 -3.76 17.51
N LEU A 619 -11.03 -2.95 18.48
CA LEU A 619 -11.36 -1.53 18.48
C LEU A 619 -10.64 -0.79 17.34
N PRO A 620 -11.23 0.31 16.84
CA PRO A 620 -10.53 1.19 15.89
C PRO A 620 -9.21 1.69 16.47
N SER A 621 -8.21 1.91 15.62
CA SER A 621 -6.94 2.50 16.04
C SER A 621 -7.12 3.97 16.45
N GLU A 622 -6.15 4.49 17.20
CA GLU A 622 -6.13 5.92 17.55
C GLU A 622 -6.12 6.81 16.30
N ASN A 623 -5.45 6.37 15.23
CA ASN A 623 -5.41 7.10 13.97
C ASN A 623 -6.79 7.12 13.26
N GLU A 624 -7.55 6.03 13.31
CA GLU A 624 -8.92 6.00 12.81
C GLU A 624 -9.82 6.95 13.60
N ILE A 625 -9.71 6.94 14.91
CA ILE A 625 -10.49 7.84 15.78
C ILE A 625 -10.12 9.31 15.57
N ALA A 626 -8.82 9.58 15.33
CA ALA A 626 -8.35 10.94 15.06
C ALA A 626 -9.06 11.57 13.85
N GLU A 627 -9.43 10.79 12.85
CA GLU A 627 -10.13 11.27 11.66
C GLU A 627 -11.57 11.73 11.93
N LEU A 628 -12.10 11.44 13.11
CA LEU A 628 -13.44 11.90 13.54
C LEU A 628 -13.44 13.34 14.08
N PHE A 629 -12.28 13.94 14.30
CA PHE A 629 -12.13 15.26 14.91
C PHE A 629 -11.50 16.27 13.98
N THR A 630 -11.93 17.51 14.10
CA THR A 630 -11.29 18.64 13.40
C THR A 630 -9.94 18.97 14.03
N VAL A 631 -9.88 18.99 15.36
CA VAL A 631 -8.66 19.17 16.13
C VAL A 631 -8.36 17.87 16.87
N ILE A 632 -7.20 17.30 16.62
CA ILE A 632 -6.79 16.03 17.21
C ILE A 632 -6.16 16.28 18.57
N ASP A 633 -6.70 15.61 19.59
CA ASP A 633 -6.14 15.54 20.94
C ASP A 633 -5.62 14.11 21.18
N PRO A 634 -4.32 13.84 20.98
CA PRO A 634 -3.79 12.48 21.05
C PRO A 634 -3.97 11.86 22.44
N VAL A 635 -3.87 12.65 23.50
CA VAL A 635 -4.00 12.16 24.89
C VAL A 635 -5.45 11.78 25.19
N ALA A 636 -6.40 12.63 24.82
CA ALA A 636 -7.83 12.35 25.05
C ALA A 636 -8.28 11.12 24.25
N ILE A 637 -7.85 10.99 23.00
CA ILE A 637 -8.15 9.83 22.14
C ILE A 637 -7.60 8.54 22.77
N HIS A 638 -6.34 8.57 23.19
CA HIS A 638 -5.71 7.42 23.86
C HIS A 638 -6.50 6.99 25.10
N ASN A 639 -6.81 7.94 25.97
CA ASN A 639 -7.51 7.66 27.21
C ASN A 639 -8.96 7.18 26.98
N ALA A 640 -9.64 7.72 25.97
CA ALA A 640 -10.99 7.28 25.62
C ALA A 640 -11.02 5.83 25.11
N ILE A 641 -10.10 5.48 24.23
CA ILE A 641 -9.98 4.10 23.71
C ILE A 641 -9.54 3.13 24.81
N ASP A 642 -8.58 3.52 25.62
CA ASP A 642 -8.13 2.70 26.75
C ASP A 642 -9.27 2.41 27.73
N PHE A 643 -10.10 3.41 28.02
CA PHE A 643 -11.31 3.25 28.86
C PHE A 643 -12.30 2.25 28.25
N ILE A 644 -12.61 2.37 26.95
CA ILE A 644 -13.53 1.45 26.26
C ILE A 644 -12.97 0.04 26.28
N HIS A 645 -11.68 -0.12 25.96
CA HIS A 645 -11.01 -1.41 25.93
C HIS A 645 -11.01 -2.10 27.29
N SER A 646 -10.63 -1.37 28.35
CA SER A 646 -10.62 -1.91 29.72
C SER A 646 -12.01 -2.20 30.25
N THR A 647 -13.01 -1.39 29.89
CA THR A 647 -14.39 -1.64 30.29
C THR A 647 -14.91 -2.94 29.69
N LEU A 648 -14.73 -3.14 28.38
CA LEU A 648 -15.10 -4.39 27.74
C LEU A 648 -14.32 -5.59 28.32
N ALA A 649 -13.03 -5.42 28.59
CA ALA A 649 -12.18 -6.45 29.17
C ALA A 649 -12.69 -6.92 30.55
N ASN A 650 -13.09 -5.97 31.40
CA ASN A 650 -13.55 -6.29 32.75
C ASN A 650 -15.00 -6.81 32.78
N GLU A 651 -15.91 -6.16 32.04
CA GLU A 651 -17.31 -6.57 31.99
C GLU A 651 -17.53 -7.93 31.31
N MET A 652 -16.67 -8.29 30.36
CA MET A 652 -16.76 -9.55 29.60
C MET A 652 -15.64 -10.54 29.97
N HIS A 653 -15.00 -10.36 31.12
CA HIS A 653 -13.83 -11.14 31.51
C HIS A 653 -14.05 -12.66 31.47
N ASP A 654 -15.14 -13.12 32.07
CA ASP A 654 -15.45 -14.55 32.14
C ASP A 654 -15.74 -15.12 30.74
N GLU A 655 -16.42 -14.38 29.90
CA GLU A 655 -16.74 -14.77 28.54
C GLU A 655 -15.45 -14.85 27.68
N PHE A 656 -14.58 -13.85 27.78
CA PHE A 656 -13.28 -13.89 27.08
C PHE A 656 -12.43 -15.10 27.54
N LEU A 657 -12.40 -15.37 28.83
CA LEU A 657 -11.65 -16.49 29.37
C LEU A 657 -12.21 -17.84 28.89
N THR A 658 -13.52 -17.98 28.89
CA THR A 658 -14.21 -19.19 28.42
C THR A 658 -13.91 -19.43 26.95
N VAL A 659 -14.05 -18.41 26.09
CA VAL A 659 -13.77 -18.54 24.64
C VAL A 659 -12.29 -18.83 24.39
N TYR A 660 -11.39 -18.10 25.06
CA TYR A 660 -9.94 -18.35 24.97
C TYR A 660 -9.57 -19.81 25.27
N ARG A 661 -10.10 -20.35 26.34
CA ARG A 661 -9.83 -21.73 26.75
C ARG A 661 -10.51 -22.79 25.89
N SER A 662 -11.59 -22.46 25.21
CA SER A 662 -12.33 -23.37 24.35
C SER A 662 -11.66 -23.63 23.00
N ILE A 663 -10.87 -22.67 22.51
CA ILE A 663 -10.23 -22.76 21.19
C ILE A 663 -8.98 -23.64 21.29
N LYS A 664 -9.02 -24.78 20.60
CA LYS A 664 -7.91 -25.72 20.49
C LYS A 664 -7.55 -25.89 19.02
N ILE A 665 -6.27 -25.75 18.70
CA ILE A 665 -5.75 -25.86 17.33
C ILE A 665 -4.55 -26.82 17.39
N ASP A 666 -4.59 -27.89 16.61
CA ASP A 666 -3.53 -28.89 16.55
C ASP A 666 -2.55 -28.59 15.43
N GLY A 667 -1.32 -28.22 15.80
CA GLY A 667 -0.27 -27.84 14.86
C GLY A 667 -0.55 -26.52 14.17
N TYR A 668 0.32 -26.14 13.21
CA TYR A 668 0.19 -24.91 12.46
C TYR A 668 -0.13 -25.17 10.99
N ARG A 669 -1.18 -24.52 10.48
CA ARG A 669 -1.55 -24.55 9.07
C ARG A 669 -1.97 -23.14 8.62
N VAL A 670 -1.61 -22.79 7.39
CA VAL A 670 -2.10 -21.57 6.73
C VAL A 670 -3.43 -21.92 6.05
N ASP A 671 -4.47 -21.88 6.85
CA ASP A 671 -5.82 -22.30 6.51
C ASP A 671 -6.80 -21.27 7.10
N HIS A 672 -7.84 -20.87 6.35
CA HIS A 672 -8.73 -19.80 6.80
C HIS A 672 -9.48 -20.13 8.09
N GLY A 673 -9.85 -21.40 8.31
CA GLY A 673 -10.48 -21.83 9.55
C GLY A 673 -9.54 -21.69 10.74
N ASP A 674 -8.30 -22.15 10.59
CA ASP A 674 -7.29 -22.06 11.65
C ASP A 674 -6.88 -20.62 11.91
N ILE A 675 -6.72 -19.79 10.86
CA ILE A 675 -6.44 -18.36 10.98
C ILE A 675 -7.58 -17.65 11.74
N ALA A 676 -8.82 -17.97 11.43
CA ALA A 676 -9.99 -17.39 12.11
C ALA A 676 -9.97 -17.73 13.61
N LEU A 677 -9.69 -18.98 13.96
CA LEU A 677 -9.62 -19.43 15.36
C LEU A 677 -8.45 -18.77 16.11
N ARG A 678 -7.27 -18.68 15.50
CA ARG A 678 -6.13 -17.98 16.11
C ARG A 678 -6.45 -16.49 16.31
N SER A 679 -7.10 -15.84 15.33
CA SER A 679 -7.51 -14.44 15.43
C SER A 679 -8.44 -14.19 16.61
N LEU A 680 -9.46 -15.03 16.77
CA LEU A 680 -10.40 -14.88 17.89
C LEU A 680 -9.73 -15.17 19.23
N ARG A 681 -8.96 -16.25 19.33
CA ARG A 681 -8.23 -16.60 20.56
C ARG A 681 -7.29 -15.47 20.98
N ASN A 682 -6.52 -14.92 20.03
CA ASN A 682 -5.56 -13.85 20.32
C ASN A 682 -6.25 -12.52 20.63
N THR A 683 -7.42 -12.23 20.04
CA THR A 683 -8.25 -11.08 20.43
C THR A 683 -8.73 -11.22 21.88
N CYS A 684 -9.19 -12.43 22.28
CA CYS A 684 -9.54 -12.70 23.68
C CYS A 684 -8.35 -12.47 24.61
N LEU A 685 -7.15 -12.92 24.21
CA LEU A 685 -5.93 -12.73 25.03
C LEU A 685 -5.61 -11.25 25.24
N GLN A 686 -5.78 -10.40 24.20
CA GLN A 686 -5.57 -8.95 24.32
C GLN A 686 -6.51 -8.34 25.37
N TYR A 687 -7.78 -8.74 25.38
CA TYR A 687 -8.73 -8.27 26.39
C TYR A 687 -8.41 -8.81 27.79
N LEU A 688 -8.07 -10.09 27.90
CA LEU A 688 -7.66 -10.68 29.18
C LEU A 688 -6.44 -9.99 29.77
N ALA A 689 -5.49 -9.57 28.92
CA ALA A 689 -4.30 -8.83 29.35
C ALA A 689 -4.63 -7.42 29.84
N ALA A 690 -5.68 -6.79 29.32
CA ALA A 690 -6.12 -5.45 29.68
C ALA A 690 -7.05 -5.42 30.93
N ALA A 691 -7.49 -6.59 31.41
CA ALA A 691 -8.38 -6.70 32.56
C ALA A 691 -7.65 -6.47 33.89
N ASP A 692 -8.43 -6.23 34.95
CA ASP A 692 -7.92 -5.95 36.31
C ASP A 692 -7.23 -7.15 36.95
N ASP A 693 -7.59 -8.37 36.55
CA ASP A 693 -6.91 -9.59 37.03
C ASP A 693 -5.55 -9.77 36.36
N ARG A 694 -4.59 -9.00 36.81
CA ARG A 694 -3.24 -8.96 36.24
C ARG A 694 -2.42 -10.23 36.50
N GLU A 695 -2.71 -10.94 37.57
CA GLU A 695 -2.03 -12.20 37.88
C GLU A 695 -2.42 -13.29 36.87
N LEU A 696 -3.72 -13.43 36.60
CA LEU A 696 -4.21 -14.37 35.59
C LEU A 696 -3.71 -13.97 34.19
N ALA A 697 -3.79 -12.69 33.85
CA ALA A 697 -3.30 -12.15 32.58
C ALA A 697 -1.84 -12.51 32.35
N ASN A 698 -0.99 -12.27 33.34
CA ASN A 698 0.45 -12.57 33.25
C ASN A 698 0.70 -14.07 33.04
N LYS A 699 -0.03 -14.93 33.76
CA LYS A 699 0.08 -16.40 33.61
C LYS A 699 -0.33 -16.86 32.22
N LEU A 700 -1.44 -16.35 31.69
CA LEU A 700 -1.95 -16.75 30.38
C LEU A 700 -1.00 -16.30 29.25
N VAL A 701 -0.54 -15.08 29.32
CA VAL A 701 0.36 -14.50 28.29
C VAL A 701 1.70 -15.24 28.30
N GLU A 702 2.30 -15.43 29.46
CA GLU A 702 3.57 -16.14 29.58
C GLU A 702 3.45 -17.59 29.09
N ALA A 703 2.37 -18.28 29.49
CA ALA A 703 2.12 -19.65 29.06
C ALA A 703 1.96 -19.75 27.53
N GLN A 704 1.22 -18.85 26.90
CA GLN A 704 1.07 -18.84 25.44
C GLN A 704 2.41 -18.57 24.73
N TYR A 705 3.17 -17.59 25.20
CA TYR A 705 4.48 -17.28 24.62
C TYR A 705 5.41 -18.52 24.69
N ARG A 706 5.47 -19.20 25.83
CA ARG A 706 6.35 -20.34 26.04
C ARG A 706 5.95 -21.58 25.26
N SER A 707 4.65 -21.76 25.03
CA SER A 707 4.11 -22.98 24.38
C SER A 707 3.81 -22.79 22.88
N ALA A 708 3.88 -21.58 22.36
CA ALA A 708 3.53 -21.31 20.97
C ALA A 708 4.49 -22.03 20.01
N ASP A 709 3.93 -22.65 18.99
CA ASP A 709 4.65 -23.33 17.91
C ASP A 709 4.71 -22.53 16.60
N ASN A 710 4.27 -21.27 16.64
CA ASN A 710 4.21 -20.40 15.49
C ASN A 710 4.37 -18.92 15.89
N MET A 711 4.77 -18.09 14.93
CA MET A 711 5.02 -16.69 15.18
C MET A 711 3.73 -15.89 15.46
N THR A 712 2.59 -16.27 14.89
CA THR A 712 1.31 -15.58 15.16
C THR A 712 1.00 -15.59 16.66
N ASP A 713 1.04 -16.75 17.29
CA ASP A 713 0.71 -16.91 18.71
C ASP A 713 1.81 -16.35 19.61
N SER A 714 3.09 -16.54 19.26
CA SER A 714 4.22 -15.95 19.99
C SER A 714 4.14 -14.43 20.02
N LEU A 715 3.93 -13.82 18.86
CA LEU A 715 3.85 -12.35 18.73
C LEU A 715 2.60 -11.80 19.40
N ALA A 716 1.47 -12.50 19.34
CA ALA A 716 0.24 -12.08 20.02
C ALA A 716 0.44 -12.03 21.55
N ALA A 717 1.09 -13.01 22.14
CA ALA A 717 1.43 -13.01 23.56
C ALA A 717 2.37 -11.85 23.92
N LEU A 718 3.40 -11.66 23.11
CA LEU A 718 4.37 -10.58 23.33
C LEU A 718 3.72 -9.20 23.19
N THR A 719 2.82 -9.03 22.21
CA THR A 719 2.05 -7.80 22.02
C THR A 719 1.17 -7.50 23.23
N ALA A 720 0.48 -8.51 23.75
CA ALA A 720 -0.38 -8.38 24.93
C ALA A 720 0.43 -7.92 26.15
N ALA A 721 1.59 -8.55 26.37
CA ALA A 721 2.49 -8.16 27.47
C ALA A 721 2.98 -6.71 27.32
N ASN A 722 3.31 -6.31 26.11
CA ASN A 722 3.82 -4.98 25.78
C ASN A 722 2.77 -3.89 26.00
N GLU A 723 1.57 -4.07 25.46
CA GLU A 723 0.48 -3.09 25.57
C GLU A 723 -0.03 -2.94 26.99
N ALA A 724 -0.18 -4.04 27.71
CA ALA A 724 -0.69 -4.03 29.08
C ALA A 724 0.38 -3.77 30.14
N GLY A 725 1.66 -3.76 29.77
CA GLY A 725 2.74 -3.58 30.74
C GLY A 725 2.77 -4.67 31.80
N LEU A 726 2.59 -5.94 31.39
CA LEU A 726 2.56 -7.07 32.31
C LEU A 726 3.94 -7.35 32.95
N PRO A 727 3.98 -7.95 34.14
CA PRO A 727 5.26 -8.29 34.82
C PRO A 727 6.21 -9.13 33.96
N CYS A 728 5.70 -10.01 33.10
CA CYS A 728 6.53 -10.86 32.23
C CYS A 728 7.12 -10.14 31.03
N HIS A 729 6.70 -8.91 30.74
CA HIS A 729 7.05 -8.18 29.51
C HIS A 729 8.55 -8.09 29.27
N ALA A 730 9.31 -7.60 30.25
CA ALA A 730 10.75 -7.40 30.10
C ALA A 730 11.51 -8.69 29.80
N GLU A 731 11.15 -9.79 30.49
CA GLU A 731 11.77 -11.10 30.31
C GLU A 731 11.44 -11.65 28.92
N LEU A 732 10.17 -11.56 28.48
CA LEU A 732 9.76 -12.07 27.18
C LEU A 732 10.39 -11.28 26.03
N MET A 733 10.51 -9.95 26.14
CA MET A 733 11.19 -9.12 25.15
C MET A 733 12.67 -9.47 25.04
N SER A 734 13.33 -9.70 26.17
CA SER A 734 14.74 -10.14 26.21
C SER A 734 14.93 -11.53 25.59
N ASP A 735 14.06 -12.47 25.92
CA ASP A 735 14.10 -13.82 25.34
C ASP A 735 13.93 -13.78 23.82
N PHE A 736 13.01 -12.96 23.32
CA PHE A 736 12.78 -12.81 21.88
C PHE A 736 14.01 -12.24 21.16
N ASP A 737 14.66 -11.21 21.71
CA ASP A 737 15.88 -10.63 21.17
C ASP A 737 17.02 -11.66 21.14
N ASP A 738 17.20 -12.42 22.23
CA ASP A 738 18.23 -13.45 22.31
C ASP A 738 18.05 -14.54 21.25
N ARG A 739 16.80 -14.92 20.99
CA ARG A 739 16.47 -15.97 20.02
C ARG A 739 16.56 -15.49 18.57
N TRP A 740 16.20 -14.23 18.29
CA TRP A 740 15.93 -13.76 16.93
C TRP A 740 16.83 -12.64 16.42
N HIS A 741 17.78 -12.13 17.20
CA HIS A 741 18.60 -10.98 16.80
C HIS A 741 19.34 -11.17 15.48
N HIS A 742 19.54 -12.38 15.01
CA HIS A 742 20.17 -12.70 13.73
C HIS A 742 19.22 -12.65 12.52
N ASP A 743 17.93 -12.50 12.76
CA ASP A 743 16.91 -12.46 11.71
C ASP A 743 16.25 -11.09 11.66
N GLY A 744 16.60 -10.30 10.62
CA GLY A 744 16.13 -8.92 10.51
C GLY A 744 14.62 -8.80 10.35
N LEU A 745 13.97 -9.69 9.58
CA LEU A 745 12.52 -9.65 9.37
C LEU A 745 11.76 -9.96 10.66
N VAL A 746 12.25 -10.89 11.46
CA VAL A 746 11.66 -11.19 12.76
C VAL A 746 11.89 -10.05 13.75
N MET A 747 13.11 -9.48 13.75
CA MET A 747 13.41 -8.35 14.63
C MET A 747 12.62 -7.08 14.28
N ASP A 748 12.16 -6.91 13.05
CA ASP A 748 11.25 -5.82 12.70
C ASP A 748 9.96 -5.85 13.54
N LYS A 749 9.47 -7.03 13.86
CA LYS A 749 8.29 -7.21 14.74
C LYS A 749 8.58 -6.72 16.16
N TRP A 750 9.74 -7.07 16.67
CA TRP A 750 10.20 -6.64 17.98
C TRP A 750 10.46 -5.14 18.06
N PHE A 751 11.10 -4.56 17.04
CA PHE A 751 11.29 -3.10 16.96
C PHE A 751 9.96 -2.35 16.91
N THR A 752 8.97 -2.88 16.19
CA THR A 752 7.64 -2.29 16.12
C THR A 752 6.98 -2.26 17.51
N LEU A 753 7.07 -3.32 18.28
CA LEU A 753 6.56 -3.36 19.66
C LEU A 753 7.29 -2.35 20.56
N GLN A 754 8.59 -2.21 20.41
CA GLN A 754 9.35 -1.19 21.16
C GLN A 754 8.87 0.22 20.84
N GLY A 755 8.66 0.52 19.55
CA GLY A 755 8.20 1.85 19.11
C GLY A 755 6.77 2.17 19.53
N THR A 756 5.91 1.16 19.61
CA THR A 756 4.47 1.33 19.95
C THR A 756 4.16 1.14 21.43
N ASN A 757 5.15 0.89 22.26
CA ASN A 757 4.93 0.75 23.70
C ASN A 757 4.33 2.04 24.29
N PRO A 758 3.20 1.98 25.02
CA PRO A 758 2.52 3.19 25.53
C PRO A 758 3.22 3.84 26.72
N ALA A 759 4.25 3.24 27.30
CA ALA A 759 4.98 3.80 28.43
C ALA A 759 5.62 5.15 28.10
N LYS A 760 5.65 6.05 29.09
CA LYS A 760 6.15 7.43 28.91
C LYS A 760 7.63 7.53 28.54
N ASN A 761 8.44 6.52 28.86
CA ASN A 761 9.88 6.48 28.55
C ASN A 761 10.20 5.82 27.19
N THR A 762 9.20 5.59 26.37
CA THR A 762 9.38 4.87 25.09
C THR A 762 10.36 5.57 24.16
N LEU A 763 10.34 6.89 24.05
CA LEU A 763 11.29 7.62 23.20
C LEU A 763 12.74 7.38 23.63
N GLU A 764 13.02 7.42 24.92
CA GLU A 764 14.35 7.15 25.46
C GLU A 764 14.82 5.75 25.05
N LYS A 765 13.92 4.76 25.16
CA LYS A 765 14.19 3.39 24.74
C LYS A 765 14.43 3.28 23.22
N VAL A 766 13.63 3.95 22.42
CA VAL A 766 13.80 3.98 20.96
C VAL A 766 15.16 4.57 20.58
N ARG A 767 15.59 5.65 21.25
CA ARG A 767 16.92 6.24 21.01
C ARG A 767 18.05 5.24 21.32
N GLU A 768 17.94 4.49 22.40
CA GLU A 768 18.93 3.44 22.73
C GLU A 768 18.97 2.36 21.64
N LEU A 769 17.82 1.99 21.11
CA LEU A 769 17.68 0.92 20.12
C LEU A 769 18.23 1.28 18.73
N LEU A 770 18.46 2.55 18.44
CA LEU A 770 19.20 2.95 17.24
C LEU A 770 20.60 2.33 17.18
N ASN A 771 21.16 1.94 18.33
CA ASN A 771 22.46 1.30 18.46
C ASN A 771 22.36 -0.23 18.69
N HIS A 772 21.16 -0.78 18.58
CA HIS A 772 20.94 -2.23 18.72
C HIS A 772 21.67 -3.00 17.62
N ARG A 773 22.22 -4.18 17.97
CA ARG A 773 22.97 -5.06 17.05
C ARG A 773 22.23 -5.43 15.77
N SER A 774 20.90 -5.44 15.79
CA SER A 774 20.06 -5.79 14.65
C SER A 774 19.49 -4.58 13.93
N PHE A 775 19.79 -3.35 14.37
CA PHE A 775 19.29 -2.14 13.73
C PHE A 775 20.32 -1.53 12.76
N SER A 776 19.81 -0.99 11.66
CA SER A 776 20.63 -0.23 10.70
C SER A 776 19.82 0.89 10.05
N MET A 777 20.36 2.10 10.05
CA MET A 777 19.79 3.25 9.35
C MET A 777 19.81 3.09 7.82
N THR A 778 20.60 2.15 7.30
CA THR A 778 20.69 1.90 5.85
C THR A 778 19.62 0.94 5.35
N ASN A 779 18.92 0.24 6.24
CA ASN A 779 17.87 -0.71 5.86
C ASN A 779 16.50 -0.08 6.05
N PRO A 780 15.73 0.14 4.96
CA PRO A 780 14.40 0.75 5.04
C PRO A 780 13.41 0.01 5.96
N ASN A 781 13.44 -1.32 5.99
CA ASN A 781 12.56 -2.11 6.86
C ASN A 781 12.83 -1.84 8.34
N ARG A 782 14.11 -1.77 8.74
CA ARG A 782 14.51 -1.49 10.14
C ARG A 782 14.07 -0.10 10.56
N VAL A 783 14.32 0.88 9.69
CA VAL A 783 13.94 2.27 9.96
C VAL A 783 12.42 2.40 10.13
N ARG A 784 11.64 1.81 9.23
CA ARG A 784 10.18 1.82 9.34
C ARG A 784 9.69 1.10 10.59
N ALA A 785 10.30 -0.03 10.94
CA ALA A 785 9.89 -0.83 12.09
C ALA A 785 10.11 -0.13 13.44
N LEU A 786 11.22 0.56 13.62
CA LEU A 786 11.52 1.25 14.88
C LEU A 786 11.06 2.72 14.86
N VAL A 787 11.53 3.50 13.90
CA VAL A 787 11.24 4.94 13.84
C VAL A 787 9.82 5.19 13.38
N GLY A 788 9.40 4.56 12.28
CA GLY A 788 8.05 4.73 11.74
C GLY A 788 6.96 4.31 12.71
N SER A 789 7.15 3.20 13.40
CA SER A 789 6.17 2.73 14.40
C SER A 789 6.04 3.68 15.60
N PHE A 790 7.13 4.33 16.01
CA PHE A 790 7.08 5.36 17.05
C PHE A 790 6.39 6.63 16.55
N THR A 791 6.82 7.16 15.42
CA THR A 791 6.34 8.49 14.95
C THR A 791 4.90 8.47 14.45
N ALA A 792 4.47 7.40 13.82
CA ALA A 792 3.11 7.24 13.28
C ALA A 792 2.21 6.35 14.14
N GLY A 793 2.78 5.36 14.83
CA GLY A 793 2.05 4.35 15.60
C GLY A 793 1.96 4.59 17.09
N ASN A 794 2.57 5.65 17.62
CA ASN A 794 2.54 6.00 19.04
C ASN A 794 2.23 7.50 19.24
N PRO A 795 1.03 7.95 18.86
CA PRO A 795 0.69 9.38 18.86
C PRO A 795 0.84 10.06 20.23
N VAL A 796 0.49 9.36 21.30
CA VAL A 796 0.55 9.94 22.65
C VAL A 796 1.98 10.33 23.05
N ASN A 797 2.97 9.52 22.69
CA ASN A 797 4.38 9.79 23.00
C ASN A 797 5.06 10.65 21.93
N PHE A 798 4.75 10.43 20.66
CA PHE A 798 5.31 11.26 19.58
C PHE A 798 4.90 12.73 19.75
N HIS A 799 3.64 12.98 20.09
CA HIS A 799 3.08 14.31 20.27
C HIS A 799 3.19 14.84 21.72
N ALA A 800 4.13 14.34 22.51
CA ALA A 800 4.40 14.86 23.83
C ALA A 800 4.69 16.37 23.78
N GLU A 801 4.12 17.12 24.75
CA GLU A 801 4.14 18.58 24.75
C GLU A 801 5.53 19.20 24.91
N ASP A 802 6.52 18.42 25.32
CA ASP A 802 7.93 18.85 25.46
C ASP A 802 8.69 18.91 24.14
N SER A 803 8.02 18.59 23.01
CA SER A 803 8.61 18.57 21.65
C SER A 803 9.64 17.46 21.42
N SER A 804 9.85 16.56 22.37
CA SER A 804 10.90 15.53 22.28
C SER A 804 10.72 14.60 21.09
N GLY A 805 9.48 14.20 20.79
CA GLY A 805 9.17 13.36 19.62
C GLY A 805 9.46 14.07 18.31
N TYR A 806 9.12 15.35 18.20
CA TYR A 806 9.36 16.15 16.99
C TYR A 806 10.86 16.36 16.75
N GLN A 807 11.60 16.61 17.82
CA GLN A 807 13.06 16.78 17.75
C GLN A 807 13.74 15.47 17.35
N PHE A 808 13.28 14.34 17.86
CA PHE A 808 13.78 13.03 17.45
C PHE A 808 13.59 12.79 15.95
N LEU A 809 12.39 13.05 15.43
CA LEU A 809 12.14 12.88 14.00
C LEU A 809 12.97 13.84 13.14
N TYR A 810 13.16 15.09 13.60
CA TYR A 810 14.06 16.05 12.94
C TYR A 810 15.47 15.47 12.76
N GLU A 811 16.04 14.91 13.80
CA GLU A 811 17.40 14.32 13.77
C GLU A 811 17.47 13.14 12.76
N ILE A 812 16.47 12.29 12.77
CA ILE A 812 16.37 11.17 11.81
C ILE A 812 16.26 11.67 10.36
N LEU A 813 15.43 12.68 10.12
CA LEU A 813 15.21 13.23 8.78
C LEU A 813 16.47 13.95 8.25
N VAL A 814 17.23 14.61 9.09
CA VAL A 814 18.52 15.23 8.69
C VAL A 814 19.48 14.17 8.16
N ASP A 815 19.59 13.03 8.83
CA ASP A 815 20.43 11.92 8.36
C ASP A 815 19.89 11.31 7.06
N LEU A 816 18.60 11.01 7.01
CA LEU A 816 17.98 10.35 5.85
C LEU A 816 17.87 11.26 4.63
N ASN A 817 17.82 12.57 4.81
CA ASN A 817 17.74 13.53 3.69
C ASN A 817 18.83 13.28 2.62
N THR A 818 20.03 12.98 3.03
CA THR A 818 21.16 12.70 2.13
C THR A 818 21.33 11.20 1.87
N ARG A 819 21.00 10.38 2.83
CA ARG A 819 21.17 8.92 2.74
C ARG A 819 20.13 8.24 1.88
N ASN A 820 18.85 8.50 2.17
CA ASN A 820 17.72 7.89 1.46
C ASN A 820 16.49 8.81 1.50
N PRO A 821 16.38 9.73 0.54
CA PRO A 821 15.28 10.70 0.50
C PRO A 821 13.89 10.09 0.43
N GLN A 822 13.72 8.95 -0.22
CA GLN A 822 12.41 8.27 -0.30
C GLN A 822 11.91 7.83 1.08
N VAL A 823 12.79 7.24 1.88
CA VAL A 823 12.45 6.85 3.26
C VAL A 823 12.19 8.08 4.13
N ALA A 824 13.01 9.11 4.00
CA ALA A 824 12.80 10.38 4.71
C ALA A 824 11.42 10.97 4.42
N SER A 825 11.04 10.99 3.16
CA SER A 825 9.77 11.53 2.69
C SER A 825 8.55 10.78 3.23
N ARG A 826 8.67 9.47 3.48
CA ARG A 826 7.61 8.70 4.13
C ARG A 826 7.51 9.01 5.62
N LEU A 827 8.63 9.14 6.29
CA LEU A 827 8.67 9.37 7.74
C LEU A 827 8.20 10.77 8.14
N ILE A 828 8.25 11.76 7.25
CA ILE A 828 7.86 13.13 7.58
C ILE A 828 6.33 13.30 7.70
N GLU A 829 5.54 12.37 7.22
CA GLU A 829 4.07 12.47 7.17
C GLU A 829 3.41 12.96 8.47
N PRO A 830 3.77 12.47 9.66
CA PRO A 830 3.17 12.97 10.89
C PRO A 830 3.40 14.47 11.12
N LEU A 831 4.54 15.02 10.70
CA LEU A 831 4.86 16.45 10.88
C LEU A 831 4.09 17.36 9.91
N ILE A 832 3.85 16.93 8.68
CA ILE A 832 3.20 17.79 7.69
C ILE A 832 1.71 18.01 8.00
N ARG A 833 1.12 17.18 8.88
CA ARG A 833 -0.27 17.29 9.33
C ARG A 833 -0.45 18.21 10.52
N PHE A 834 0.50 19.07 10.81
CA PHE A 834 0.56 19.87 12.04
C PHE A 834 -0.69 20.73 12.27
N LYS A 835 -1.36 21.19 11.22
CA LYS A 835 -2.57 22.02 11.33
C LYS A 835 -3.79 21.30 11.93
N ARG A 836 -3.73 19.97 12.02
CA ARG A 836 -4.78 19.15 12.64
C ARG A 836 -4.72 19.16 14.18
N TYR A 837 -3.68 19.75 14.78
CA TYR A 837 -3.43 19.71 16.21
C TYR A 837 -3.69 21.07 16.87
N ASP A 838 -3.63 21.15 18.19
CA ASP A 838 -3.75 22.39 18.96
C ASP A 838 -2.62 23.37 18.63
N ALA A 839 -2.84 24.65 19.00
CA ALA A 839 -1.92 25.73 18.65
C ALA A 839 -0.49 25.52 19.14
N LYS A 840 -0.31 24.96 20.34
CA LYS A 840 1.01 24.68 20.92
C LYS A 840 1.76 23.62 20.09
N ARG A 841 1.10 22.51 19.78
CA ARG A 841 1.70 21.48 18.96
C ARG A 841 1.93 21.94 17.52
N GLN A 842 1.01 22.74 16.96
CA GLN A 842 1.23 23.34 15.63
C GLN A 842 2.51 24.16 15.59
N ASP A 843 2.73 25.02 16.58
CA ASP A 843 3.93 25.89 16.63
C ASP A 843 5.22 25.07 16.73
N LEU A 844 5.22 24.05 17.57
CA LEU A 844 6.36 23.16 17.74
C LEU A 844 6.70 22.37 16.44
N MET A 845 5.70 21.83 15.78
CA MET A 845 5.88 21.10 14.53
C MET A 845 6.27 22.02 13.37
N ARG A 846 5.67 23.23 13.30
CA ARG A 846 6.05 24.23 12.30
C ARG A 846 7.52 24.63 12.43
N GLU A 847 8.00 24.82 13.65
CA GLU A 847 9.41 25.15 13.90
C GLU A 847 10.34 24.07 13.34
N VAL A 848 10.02 22.81 13.53
CA VAL A 848 10.79 21.69 12.98
C VAL A 848 10.77 21.67 11.45
N LEU A 849 9.59 21.91 10.85
CA LEU A 849 9.47 21.98 9.39
C LEU A 849 10.28 23.13 8.79
N GLU A 850 10.32 24.28 9.45
CA GLU A 850 11.11 25.43 9.02
C GLU A 850 12.61 25.16 9.12
N LYS A 851 13.05 24.49 10.18
CA LYS A 851 14.45 24.05 10.32
C LYS A 851 14.86 23.09 9.20
N LEU A 852 13.99 22.14 8.86
CA LEU A 852 14.24 21.21 7.75
C LEU A 852 14.30 21.94 6.41
N LYS A 853 13.41 22.93 6.18
CA LYS A 853 13.41 23.73 4.95
C LYS A 853 14.72 24.48 4.76
N GLY A 854 15.39 24.85 5.85
CA GLY A 854 16.67 25.55 5.84
C GLY A 854 17.90 24.69 5.56
N LEU A 855 17.77 23.38 5.37
CA LEU A 855 18.91 22.50 5.06
C LEU A 855 19.49 22.84 3.68
N GLU A 856 20.82 22.93 3.58
CA GLU A 856 21.52 23.30 2.34
C GLU A 856 21.24 22.33 1.19
N ASN A 857 21.18 21.03 1.50
CA ASN A 857 21.03 19.96 0.52
C ASN A 857 19.68 19.25 0.65
N LEU A 858 18.62 20.02 0.90
CA LEU A 858 17.28 19.45 1.05
C LEU A 858 16.87 18.70 -0.22
N SER A 859 16.47 17.42 -0.05
CA SER A 859 16.02 16.55 -1.14
C SER A 859 14.72 17.08 -1.76
N GLY A 860 14.46 16.72 -3.04
CA GLY A 860 13.20 17.03 -3.69
C GLY A 860 12.00 16.42 -3.01
N ASP A 861 12.19 15.23 -2.53
CA ASP A 861 11.21 14.46 -1.79
C ASP A 861 10.73 15.25 -0.56
N LEU A 862 11.66 15.68 0.29
CA LEU A 862 11.31 16.48 1.47
C LEU A 862 10.87 17.90 1.11
N PHE A 863 11.51 18.53 0.13
CA PHE A 863 11.18 19.89 -0.30
C PHE A 863 9.70 20.01 -0.69
N GLU A 864 9.17 19.10 -1.49
CA GLU A 864 7.78 19.11 -1.92
C GLU A 864 6.82 19.05 -0.73
N LYS A 865 7.03 18.11 0.17
CA LYS A 865 6.15 17.92 1.33
C LYS A 865 6.21 19.07 2.33
N ILE A 866 7.41 19.53 2.63
CA ILE A 866 7.62 20.65 3.57
C ILE A 866 7.02 21.94 3.02
N THR A 867 7.25 22.23 1.76
CA THR A 867 6.73 23.43 1.10
C THR A 867 5.21 23.43 1.08
N LYS A 868 4.59 22.32 0.68
CA LYS A 868 3.13 22.17 0.70
C LYS A 868 2.54 22.32 2.10
N ALA A 869 3.19 21.74 3.11
CA ALA A 869 2.74 21.87 4.49
C ALA A 869 2.78 23.29 5.02
N LEU A 870 3.84 24.03 4.73
CA LEU A 870 4.01 25.41 5.20
C LEU A 870 3.17 26.44 4.43
N GLU A 871 2.84 26.16 3.18
CA GLU A 871 2.04 27.04 2.31
C GLU A 871 0.52 26.78 2.38
N SER A 872 0.12 25.63 2.87
CA SER A 872 -1.30 25.22 2.92
C SER A 872 -2.15 25.98 3.94
#